data_72115ac4b02d80138a2051b6abe38742
#
_entry.id   72115ac4b02d80138a2051b6abe38742
#
_cell.length_a   1.000
_cell.length_b   1.000
_cell.length_c   1.000
_cell.angle_alpha   90.00
_cell.angle_beta   90.00
_cell.angle_gamma   90.00
#
_symmetry.space_group_name_H-M   'P 1'
#
loop_
_entity.id
_entity.type
_entity.pdbx_description
1 polymer ?
#
loop_
_entity_poly.entity_id
_entity_poly.type
_entity_poly.pdbx_seq_one_letter_code
_entity_poly.pdbx_strand_id
1 'polypeptide(L)'
;MNNTTLIPALLLACGMYAQAQVPAPVQPQFPGVAVKKTNAAPLTTSRDWQDPAALRERLAKQIEGRLKGTDEASVKAFLRLPSNRLLLANYALATAEILSEKAYGDFLAEQQRQLDSRKKNLAALEKELPELGGTAVESSRYKIEKLKGEIAAIEAELKQPIRMADVVKRPRSSKLISLISNDLGWIGDMVYSGECSMPGRVLNMLANMMERYTRMLPNERMPRDIATATALEFSRFGWSVDAACKRAEYFVRNWRQDRLHRIFDTLPFWQRRVVCGWKGDHSSGTPESFTWALYNVNVTDERYTGCCWRCGYVLHNVYGDSIHGSAYAAAFEGMYEGRHHQFTQEVGGVCGGLSHFGASAACANGVPGLTMGEPAHCAYVVWMDGKWTPSYSVSWERGLHWRPWLDNWRYSSLHQLTEQHAPEQKDATRLSNAYRMLAHMAAARNDTAKAIEMFLKAEAAQPRHYQVYREHADMLVATQAGADAWLQLNDSLCAHMVPVFAECASELMRNQVCDRLVKSGATAEQLEAAYAKFWQNTRDLGPERWKVQDMLDKQIATLNAVRKNSDLENKCTLYRHMLAGTMSNPNYATYSLESGNTLMQRMDDAGKARVLGLMTEALGSNSGGLEGDARDRVIANIILAAENNRDASAFQSVSRLIAPDKAHDSRPIGDVAPFPGKLVSEGGALFASSTSQWDKPATHANVLTKLGGQIHTGRDKEPWIAVKLPKHATVSGVVIVPHSSGSNWNRLNDLQLQVSETGKADDWHNAGSLTGKCTKREIRINLGAEQPKALYVRIIRPGVQEVLHVDGIFVYGTPAA
;
A
#
# COMPACT_ATOMS: atom_id res chain seq x y z
N MET A 1 28.98 7.35 48.30
CA MET A 1 30.09 8.30 48.17
C MET A 1 29.68 9.34 47.15
N ASN A 2 29.62 10.53 47.61
CA ASN A 2 29.19 11.76 46.96
C ASN A 2 29.91 12.06 45.65
N ASN A 3 29.21 12.56 44.67
CA ASN A 3 29.64 13.70 43.86
C ASN A 3 28.40 14.40 43.26
N THR A 4 27.87 15.33 44.03
CA THR A 4 27.16 16.54 43.65
C THR A 4 28.18 17.60 43.25
N THR A 5 27.72 18.49 42.37
CA THR A 5 28.26 19.78 41.91
C THR A 5 28.93 19.77 40.56
N LEU A 6 28.12 20.31 39.58
CA LEU A 6 28.57 21.31 38.62
C LEU A 6 27.45 21.65 37.59
N ILE A 7 26.50 22.45 37.99
CA ILE A 7 25.81 23.45 37.17
C ILE A 7 25.57 24.63 38.12
N PRO A 8 26.17 25.79 37.92
CA PRO A 8 25.60 26.82 37.06
C PRO A 8 26.67 27.75 36.47
N ALA A 9 26.68 27.96 35.20
CA ALA A 9 27.20 29.18 34.59
C ALA A 9 26.96 29.21 33.08
N LEU A 10 25.74 29.35 32.64
CA LEU A 10 25.43 29.75 31.25
C LEU A 10 24.04 30.42 31.15
N LEU A 11 23.81 31.39 32.01
CA LEU A 11 22.62 32.28 31.99
C LEU A 11 23.08 33.69 32.26
N LEU A 12 23.84 34.29 31.31
CA LEU A 12 24.08 35.75 31.25
C LEU A 12 24.92 36.09 30.00
N ALA A 13 24.37 35.89 28.82
CA ALA A 13 24.91 36.49 27.59
C ALA A 13 23.83 36.55 26.49
N CYS A 14 22.63 37.04 26.81
CA CYS A 14 21.60 37.47 25.83
C CYS A 14 21.19 38.88 26.15
N GLY A 15 22.05 39.81 25.90
CA GLY A 15 21.77 41.24 25.96
C GLY A 15 22.62 41.92 24.91
N MET A 16 21.93 42.62 24.00
CA MET A 16 22.51 43.53 22.99
C MET A 16 22.87 42.91 21.65
N TYR A 17 21.86 42.58 20.85
CA TYR A 17 22.00 42.78 19.42
C TYR A 17 21.14 43.98 18.97
N ALA A 18 21.85 45.00 18.51
CA ALA A 18 21.28 46.20 17.93
C ALA A 18 20.36 45.82 16.76
N GLN A 19 19.16 46.45 16.73
CA GLN A 19 18.27 46.41 15.58
C GLN A 19 18.98 47.04 14.35
N ALA A 20 19.58 46.23 13.52
CA ALA A 20 19.86 46.60 12.14
C ALA A 20 18.51 46.65 11.40
N GLN A 21 18.12 47.83 10.96
CA GLN A 21 16.99 47.98 10.04
C GLN A 21 17.28 47.18 8.78
N VAL A 22 16.59 46.06 8.63
CA VAL A 22 16.57 45.29 7.38
C VAL A 22 15.83 46.16 6.36
N PRO A 23 16.44 46.48 5.19
CA PRO A 23 15.74 47.19 4.13
C PRO A 23 14.52 46.40 3.70
N ALA A 24 13.40 47.06 3.47
CA ALA A 24 12.17 46.44 3.02
C ALA A 24 12.46 45.60 1.73
N PRO A 25 12.00 44.37 1.67
CA PRO A 25 12.22 43.53 0.49
C PRO A 25 11.57 44.20 -0.73
N VAL A 26 12.38 44.37 -1.76
CA VAL A 26 11.89 44.81 -3.08
C VAL A 26 10.94 43.75 -3.58
N GLN A 27 9.65 44.07 -3.67
CA GLN A 27 8.65 43.16 -4.24
C GLN A 27 9.05 42.87 -5.69
N PRO A 28 9.20 41.59 -6.07
CA PRO A 28 9.35 41.24 -7.47
C PRO A 28 8.08 41.69 -8.20
N GLN A 29 8.20 42.66 -9.07
CA GLN A 29 7.14 43.01 -10.02
C GLN A 29 7.02 41.87 -11.02
N PHE A 30 6.10 40.91 -10.75
CA PHE A 30 5.69 39.98 -11.79
C PHE A 30 4.92 40.78 -12.84
N PRO A 31 5.30 40.66 -14.14
CA PRO A 31 4.54 41.32 -15.19
C PRO A 31 3.10 40.76 -15.15
N GLY A 32 2.16 41.62 -14.81
CA GLY A 32 0.76 41.30 -14.85
C GLY A 32 0.41 40.85 -16.27
N VAL A 33 0.10 39.58 -16.43
CA VAL A 33 -0.52 39.08 -17.65
C VAL A 33 -1.88 39.77 -17.75
N ALA A 34 -1.93 40.84 -18.52
CA ALA A 34 -3.19 41.49 -18.85
C ALA A 34 -4.07 40.47 -19.55
N VAL A 35 -5.10 40.02 -18.86
CA VAL A 35 -6.17 39.20 -19.47
C VAL A 35 -6.79 40.06 -20.55
N LYS A 36 -6.44 39.81 -21.82
CA LYS A 36 -7.15 40.38 -22.94
C LYS A 36 -8.61 40.02 -22.78
N LYS A 37 -9.44 41.00 -22.45
CA LYS A 37 -10.91 40.88 -22.52
C LYS A 37 -11.25 40.57 -23.98
N THR A 38 -11.46 39.29 -24.28
CA THR A 38 -12.06 38.90 -25.55
C THR A 38 -13.54 39.26 -25.47
N ASN A 39 -14.03 40.06 -26.38
CA ASN A 39 -15.47 40.39 -26.51
C ASN A 39 -16.33 39.23 -27.02
N ALA A 40 -15.86 38.00 -26.86
CA ALA A 40 -16.62 36.81 -27.18
C ALA A 40 -17.68 36.58 -26.10
N ALA A 41 -18.89 36.25 -26.47
CA ALA A 41 -19.92 35.87 -25.52
C ALA A 41 -19.45 34.70 -24.66
N PRO A 42 -19.77 34.71 -23.36
CA PRO A 42 -19.35 33.64 -22.44
C PRO A 42 -19.90 32.29 -22.94
N LEU A 43 -19.09 31.24 -22.82
CA LEU A 43 -19.47 29.88 -23.22
C LEU A 43 -20.67 29.35 -22.41
N THR A 44 -20.66 29.67 -21.12
CA THR A 44 -21.75 29.35 -20.18
C THR A 44 -22.03 30.54 -19.28
N THR A 45 -23.27 30.64 -18.80
CA THR A 45 -23.73 31.60 -17.79
C THR A 45 -24.15 30.84 -16.53
N SER A 46 -24.31 31.52 -15.43
CA SER A 46 -24.81 30.91 -14.18
C SER A 46 -26.20 30.30 -14.32
N ARG A 47 -27.02 30.84 -15.24
CA ARG A 47 -28.36 30.30 -15.54
C ARG A 47 -28.29 28.90 -16.15
N ASP A 48 -27.29 28.64 -16.99
CA ASP A 48 -27.06 27.32 -17.58
C ASP A 48 -26.80 26.26 -16.52
N TRP A 49 -26.09 26.62 -15.43
CA TRP A 49 -25.76 25.72 -14.33
C TRP A 49 -26.93 25.45 -13.36
N GLN A 50 -28.09 26.07 -13.56
CA GLN A 50 -29.34 25.71 -12.85
C GLN A 50 -29.91 24.37 -13.34
N ASP A 51 -29.55 23.96 -14.54
CA ASP A 51 -29.86 22.64 -15.11
C ASP A 51 -28.59 22.01 -15.72
N PRO A 52 -27.75 21.34 -14.91
CA PRO A 52 -26.54 20.70 -15.39
C PRO A 52 -26.78 19.65 -16.49
N ALA A 53 -27.94 19.00 -16.50
CA ALA A 53 -28.27 17.98 -17.52
C ALA A 53 -28.53 18.63 -18.88
N ALA A 54 -29.35 19.68 -18.95
CA ALA A 54 -29.57 20.47 -20.16
C ALA A 54 -28.30 21.14 -20.64
N LEU A 55 -27.48 21.67 -19.71
CA LEU A 55 -26.19 22.25 -20.03
C LEU A 55 -25.27 21.20 -20.66
N ARG A 56 -25.14 20.01 -20.07
CA ARG A 56 -24.32 18.91 -20.59
C ARG A 56 -24.71 18.54 -22.00
N GLU A 57 -26.01 18.39 -22.30
CA GLU A 57 -26.49 18.05 -23.61
C GLU A 57 -26.18 19.16 -24.64
N ARG A 58 -26.35 20.44 -24.27
CA ARG A 58 -25.97 21.57 -25.12
C ARG A 58 -24.50 21.59 -25.46
N LEU A 59 -23.64 21.35 -24.44
CA LEU A 59 -22.18 21.27 -24.60
C LEU A 59 -21.80 20.07 -25.50
N ALA A 60 -22.44 18.92 -25.34
CA ALA A 60 -22.21 17.75 -26.17
C ALA A 60 -22.47 18.06 -27.65
N LYS A 61 -23.62 18.70 -28.01
CA LYS A 61 -23.91 19.13 -29.37
C LYS A 61 -22.90 20.09 -29.94
N GLN A 62 -22.36 20.99 -29.11
CA GLN A 62 -21.29 21.92 -29.55
C GLN A 62 -19.94 21.19 -29.78
N ILE A 63 -19.61 20.19 -28.97
CA ILE A 63 -18.42 19.36 -29.16
C ILE A 63 -18.55 18.61 -30.49
N GLU A 64 -19.67 17.93 -30.72
CA GLU A 64 -19.92 17.18 -31.94
C GLU A 64 -19.90 18.05 -33.21
N GLY A 65 -20.49 19.24 -33.14
CA GLY A 65 -20.48 20.18 -34.26
C GLY A 65 -19.07 20.70 -34.62
N ARG A 66 -18.09 20.57 -33.70
CA ARG A 66 -16.70 21.00 -33.91
C ARG A 66 -15.72 19.85 -34.13
N LEU A 67 -16.05 18.64 -33.66
CA LEU A 67 -15.23 17.44 -33.78
C LEU A 67 -15.50 16.77 -35.12
N LYS A 68 -14.47 16.63 -35.97
CA LYS A 68 -14.64 16.07 -37.34
C LYS A 68 -14.63 14.53 -37.38
N GLY A 69 -14.17 13.89 -36.30
CA GLY A 69 -14.07 12.43 -36.18
C GLY A 69 -13.51 12.04 -34.81
N THR A 70 -13.57 10.75 -34.50
CA THR A 70 -13.09 10.17 -33.23
C THR A 70 -11.75 9.45 -33.39
N ASP A 71 -11.10 9.58 -34.55
CA ASP A 71 -9.72 9.19 -34.72
C ASP A 71 -8.77 10.15 -33.98
N GLU A 72 -7.55 9.68 -33.71
CA GLU A 72 -6.59 10.42 -32.90
C GLU A 72 -6.23 11.77 -33.52
N ALA A 73 -6.05 11.82 -34.84
CA ALA A 73 -5.68 13.06 -35.55
C ALA A 73 -6.79 14.11 -35.42
N SER A 74 -8.05 13.72 -35.60
CA SER A 74 -9.23 14.58 -35.44
C SER A 74 -9.37 15.12 -34.02
N VAL A 75 -9.19 14.26 -32.98
CA VAL A 75 -9.25 14.68 -31.59
C VAL A 75 -8.06 15.59 -31.24
N LYS A 76 -6.86 15.29 -31.69
CA LYS A 76 -5.69 16.16 -31.49
C LYS A 76 -5.88 17.52 -32.15
N ALA A 77 -6.42 17.57 -33.39
CA ALA A 77 -6.76 18.81 -34.06
C ALA A 77 -7.80 19.64 -33.29
N PHE A 78 -8.84 19.00 -32.77
CA PHE A 78 -9.84 19.64 -31.92
C PHE A 78 -9.20 20.26 -30.66
N LEU A 79 -8.31 19.53 -29.98
CA LEU A 79 -7.63 19.95 -28.75
C LEU A 79 -6.62 21.10 -28.93
N ARG A 80 -6.16 21.40 -30.15
CA ARG A 80 -5.27 22.54 -30.41
C ARG A 80 -5.92 23.87 -30.05
N LEU A 81 -7.24 24.00 -30.19
CA LEU A 81 -7.98 25.22 -29.90
C LEU A 81 -8.31 25.35 -28.41
N PRO A 82 -7.89 26.41 -27.70
CA PRO A 82 -8.22 26.64 -26.30
C PRO A 82 -9.73 26.67 -26.02
N SER A 83 -10.54 27.21 -26.96
CA SER A 83 -11.98 27.26 -26.86
C SER A 83 -12.63 25.85 -26.85
N ASN A 84 -12.08 24.89 -27.56
CA ASN A 84 -12.54 23.50 -27.55
C ASN A 84 -12.15 22.77 -26.28
N ARG A 85 -10.98 23.04 -25.74
CA ARG A 85 -10.57 22.54 -24.42
C ARG A 85 -11.45 23.10 -23.31
N LEU A 86 -11.79 24.38 -23.37
CA LEU A 86 -12.73 25.01 -22.43
C LEU A 86 -14.12 24.36 -22.52
N LEU A 87 -14.57 24.05 -23.73
CA LEU A 87 -15.84 23.35 -23.97
C LEU A 87 -15.85 21.96 -23.32
N LEU A 88 -14.77 21.17 -23.49
CA LEU A 88 -14.62 19.86 -22.86
C LEU A 88 -14.53 19.96 -21.32
N ALA A 89 -13.85 20.95 -20.78
CA ALA A 89 -13.73 21.13 -19.33
C ALA A 89 -15.09 21.48 -18.69
N ASN A 90 -15.89 22.32 -19.35
CA ASN A 90 -17.26 22.59 -18.91
C ASN A 90 -18.16 21.35 -19.01
N TYR A 91 -18.00 20.55 -20.06
CA TYR A 91 -18.69 19.28 -20.19
C TYR A 91 -18.30 18.31 -19.05
N ALA A 92 -17.02 18.23 -18.74
CA ALA A 92 -16.50 17.41 -17.64
C ALA A 92 -17.06 17.84 -16.27
N LEU A 93 -17.15 19.14 -16.00
CA LEU A 93 -17.70 19.66 -14.75
C LEU A 93 -19.20 19.37 -14.63
N ALA A 94 -19.98 19.56 -15.72
CA ALA A 94 -21.40 19.23 -15.76
C ALA A 94 -21.63 17.71 -15.59
N THR A 95 -20.78 16.88 -16.19
CA THR A 95 -20.83 15.44 -16.04
C THR A 95 -20.49 15.02 -14.60
N ALA A 96 -19.46 15.61 -13.97
CA ALA A 96 -19.10 15.36 -12.59
C ALA A 96 -20.25 15.70 -11.62
N GLU A 97 -20.96 16.82 -11.85
CA GLU A 97 -22.14 17.19 -11.04
C GLU A 97 -23.25 16.13 -11.12
N ILE A 98 -23.57 15.66 -12.33
CA ILE A 98 -24.61 14.65 -12.54
C ILE A 98 -24.22 13.31 -11.90
N LEU A 99 -22.97 12.90 -12.04
CA LEU A 99 -22.47 11.65 -11.46
C LEU A 99 -22.33 11.71 -9.93
N SER A 100 -22.33 12.92 -9.34
CA SER A 100 -22.18 13.13 -7.89
C SER A 100 -23.48 12.94 -7.10
N GLU A 101 -24.62 12.63 -7.72
CA GLU A 101 -25.89 12.50 -7.00
C GLU A 101 -25.85 11.48 -5.86
N LYS A 102 -25.20 10.33 -6.08
CA LYS A 102 -24.95 9.34 -5.01
C LYS A 102 -24.08 9.91 -3.91
N ALA A 103 -23.00 10.62 -4.26
CA ALA A 103 -22.10 11.21 -3.28
C ALA A 103 -22.80 12.27 -2.42
N TYR A 104 -23.72 13.04 -2.99
CA TYR A 104 -24.57 13.97 -2.24
C TYR A 104 -25.48 13.23 -1.25
N GLY A 105 -26.09 12.13 -1.68
CA GLY A 105 -26.93 11.28 -0.83
C GLY A 105 -26.12 10.68 0.33
N ASP A 106 -24.97 10.10 0.04
CA ASP A 106 -24.09 9.48 1.03
C ASP A 106 -23.57 10.54 2.05
N PHE A 107 -23.21 11.73 1.57
CA PHE A 107 -22.81 12.85 2.42
C PHE A 107 -23.92 13.27 3.39
N LEU A 108 -25.14 13.51 2.90
CA LEU A 108 -26.27 13.92 3.75
C LEU A 108 -26.62 12.84 4.78
N ALA A 109 -26.62 11.57 4.36
CA ALA A 109 -26.88 10.46 5.25
C ALA A 109 -25.80 10.35 6.37
N GLU A 110 -24.52 10.58 6.02
CA GLU A 110 -23.44 10.57 7.00
C GLU A 110 -23.56 11.74 7.99
N GLN A 111 -23.85 12.97 7.52
CA GLN A 111 -24.07 14.12 8.39
C GLN A 111 -25.24 13.87 9.34
N GLN A 112 -26.34 13.28 8.86
CA GLN A 112 -27.47 12.93 9.70
C GLN A 112 -27.09 11.90 10.77
N ARG A 113 -26.36 10.83 10.40
CA ARG A 113 -25.89 9.81 11.37
C ARG A 113 -25.01 10.45 12.46
N GLN A 114 -24.11 11.36 12.08
CA GLN A 114 -23.25 12.07 13.03
C GLN A 114 -24.09 12.94 13.96
N LEU A 115 -25.07 13.68 13.44
CA LEU A 115 -25.99 14.50 14.22
C LEU A 115 -26.76 13.67 15.26
N ASP A 116 -27.32 12.55 14.83
CA ASP A 116 -28.10 11.66 15.72
C ASP A 116 -27.19 11.04 16.81
N SER A 117 -25.97 10.64 16.46
CA SER A 117 -24.99 10.15 17.41
C SER A 117 -24.59 11.21 18.45
N ARG A 118 -24.32 12.46 18.01
CA ARG A 118 -23.98 13.55 18.92
C ARG A 118 -25.14 13.92 19.86
N LYS A 119 -26.37 13.97 19.34
CA LYS A 119 -27.59 14.21 20.16
C LYS A 119 -27.79 13.12 21.19
N LYS A 120 -27.56 11.85 20.82
CA LYS A 120 -27.63 10.74 21.76
C LYS A 120 -26.59 10.84 22.88
N ASN A 121 -25.34 11.16 22.51
CA ASN A 121 -24.27 11.33 23.50
C ASN A 121 -24.52 12.54 24.41
N LEU A 122 -25.03 13.63 23.88
CA LEU A 122 -25.42 14.82 24.66
C LEU A 122 -26.48 14.46 25.70
N ALA A 123 -27.55 13.78 25.29
CA ALA A 123 -28.63 13.39 26.19
C ALA A 123 -28.14 12.42 27.30
N ALA A 124 -27.18 11.53 26.98
CA ALA A 124 -26.57 10.66 27.99
C ALA A 124 -25.77 11.45 29.03
N LEU A 125 -24.91 12.39 28.58
CA LEU A 125 -24.12 13.23 29.51
C LEU A 125 -24.97 14.18 30.33
N GLU A 126 -26.01 14.77 29.77
CA GLU A 126 -26.97 15.65 30.52
C GLU A 126 -27.73 14.86 31.56
N LYS A 127 -28.06 13.58 31.31
CA LYS A 127 -28.71 12.69 32.27
C LYS A 127 -27.78 12.31 33.43
N GLU A 128 -26.50 12.06 33.14
CA GLU A 128 -25.51 11.64 34.15
C GLU A 128 -25.01 12.83 35.00
N LEU A 129 -25.02 14.04 34.46
CA LEU A 129 -24.45 15.24 35.08
C LEU A 129 -24.93 15.49 36.54
N PRO A 130 -26.23 15.32 36.92
CA PRO A 130 -26.69 15.51 38.27
C PRO A 130 -26.11 14.54 39.30
N GLU A 131 -25.66 13.39 38.89
CA GLU A 131 -25.13 12.32 39.76
C GLU A 131 -23.60 12.42 39.97
N LEU A 132 -22.93 13.34 39.25
CA LEU A 132 -21.49 13.55 39.31
C LEU A 132 -21.12 14.53 40.42
N GLY A 133 -19.91 14.39 40.98
CA GLY A 133 -19.33 15.27 41.99
C GLY A 133 -17.94 15.81 41.62
N GLY A 134 -17.54 16.93 42.21
CA GLY A 134 -16.18 17.45 42.09
C GLY A 134 -15.77 17.80 40.64
N THR A 135 -14.54 17.46 40.27
CA THR A 135 -13.95 17.75 38.96
C THR A 135 -14.66 17.02 37.80
N ALA A 136 -15.37 15.93 38.05
CA ALA A 136 -16.14 15.23 37.06
C ALA A 136 -17.29 16.06 36.47
N VAL A 137 -17.90 16.95 37.30
CA VAL A 137 -18.93 17.88 36.86
C VAL A 137 -18.39 18.89 35.84
N GLU A 138 -17.21 19.43 36.07
CA GLU A 138 -16.59 20.43 35.19
C GLU A 138 -16.19 19.78 33.86
N SER A 139 -15.59 18.61 33.88
CA SER A 139 -15.26 17.82 32.67
C SER A 139 -16.52 17.52 31.86
N SER A 140 -17.60 17.08 32.51
CA SER A 140 -18.85 16.76 31.81
C SER A 140 -19.54 18.01 31.25
N ARG A 141 -19.51 19.13 31.94
CA ARG A 141 -20.00 20.42 31.42
C ARG A 141 -19.25 20.87 30.20
N TYR A 142 -17.92 20.76 30.21
CA TYR A 142 -17.09 21.08 29.05
C TYR A 142 -17.48 20.18 27.86
N LYS A 143 -17.62 18.85 28.05
CA LYS A 143 -18.04 17.89 27.00
C LYS A 143 -19.42 18.21 26.44
N ILE A 144 -20.36 18.61 27.30
CA ILE A 144 -21.71 19.02 26.91
C ILE A 144 -21.65 20.25 26.00
N GLU A 145 -20.94 21.33 26.41
CA GLU A 145 -20.82 22.53 25.59
C GLU A 145 -20.11 22.29 24.27
N LYS A 146 -19.08 21.44 24.26
CA LYS A 146 -18.42 21.00 23.04
C LYS A 146 -19.37 20.25 22.09
N LEU A 147 -20.16 19.29 22.62
CA LEU A 147 -21.15 18.56 21.82
C LEU A 147 -22.24 19.46 21.27
N LYS A 148 -22.73 20.45 22.05
CA LYS A 148 -23.68 21.46 21.56
C LYS A 148 -23.11 22.26 20.40
N GLY A 149 -21.85 22.65 20.49
CA GLY A 149 -21.13 23.30 19.40
C GLY A 149 -21.01 22.44 18.14
N GLU A 150 -20.65 21.15 18.31
CA GLU A 150 -20.58 20.20 17.20
C GLU A 150 -21.94 19.96 16.54
N ILE A 151 -23.00 19.81 17.34
CA ILE A 151 -24.40 19.67 16.86
C ILE A 151 -24.79 20.87 16.02
N ALA A 152 -24.60 22.09 16.57
CA ALA A 152 -24.93 23.33 15.86
C ALA A 152 -24.15 23.46 14.52
N ALA A 153 -22.89 23.05 14.50
CA ALA A 153 -22.07 23.05 13.28
C ALA A 153 -22.62 22.07 12.21
N ILE A 154 -23.00 20.85 12.59
CA ILE A 154 -23.59 19.85 11.68
C ILE A 154 -24.95 20.33 11.16
N GLU A 155 -25.80 20.88 12.03
CA GLU A 155 -27.10 21.44 11.64
C GLU A 155 -26.96 22.64 10.66
N ALA A 156 -25.93 23.47 10.86
CA ALA A 156 -25.63 24.57 9.95
C ALA A 156 -25.11 24.03 8.58
N GLU A 157 -24.31 22.98 8.58
CA GLU A 157 -23.82 22.34 7.35
C GLU A 157 -24.95 21.69 6.55
N LEU A 158 -25.89 21.01 7.22
CA LEU A 158 -27.06 20.40 6.60
C LEU A 158 -28.01 21.42 5.92
N LYS A 159 -27.99 22.67 6.36
CA LYS A 159 -28.74 23.77 5.74
C LYS A 159 -28.06 24.40 4.53
N GLN A 160 -26.81 24.04 4.26
CA GLN A 160 -26.09 24.59 3.10
C GLN A 160 -26.59 23.95 1.81
N PRO A 161 -26.71 24.75 0.72
CA PRO A 161 -26.95 24.16 -0.58
C PRO A 161 -25.68 23.44 -1.05
N ILE A 162 -25.86 22.22 -1.55
CA ILE A 162 -24.76 21.34 -1.97
C ILE A 162 -24.82 21.00 -3.47
N ARG A 163 -25.98 21.03 -4.10
CA ARG A 163 -26.11 20.77 -5.54
C ARG A 163 -25.91 22.07 -6.33
N MET A 164 -25.27 21.95 -7.48
CA MET A 164 -24.96 23.07 -8.36
C MET A 164 -26.19 23.94 -8.65
N ALA A 165 -27.30 23.30 -9.00
CA ALA A 165 -28.57 23.96 -9.33
C ALA A 165 -29.07 24.92 -8.23
N ASP A 166 -28.81 24.60 -6.96
CA ASP A 166 -29.22 25.44 -5.82
C ASP A 166 -28.15 26.46 -5.46
N VAL A 167 -26.89 26.04 -5.52
CA VAL A 167 -25.75 26.91 -5.18
C VAL A 167 -25.68 28.13 -6.08
N VAL A 168 -25.91 27.96 -7.41
CA VAL A 168 -25.80 29.04 -8.40
C VAL A 168 -26.94 30.09 -8.32
N LYS A 169 -28.01 29.84 -7.55
CA LYS A 169 -29.06 30.81 -7.27
C LYS A 169 -28.55 31.97 -6.39
N ARG A 170 -27.46 31.74 -5.66
CA ARG A 170 -26.84 32.78 -4.83
C ARG A 170 -25.99 33.72 -5.69
N PRO A 171 -26.08 35.03 -5.54
CA PRO A 171 -25.41 36.03 -6.41
C PRO A 171 -23.91 35.83 -6.52
N ARG A 172 -23.22 35.49 -5.42
CA ARG A 172 -21.77 35.26 -5.41
C ARG A 172 -21.37 33.99 -6.13
N SER A 173 -22.09 32.89 -5.90
CA SER A 173 -21.86 31.62 -6.59
C SER A 173 -22.13 31.76 -8.08
N SER A 174 -23.17 32.53 -8.44
CA SER A 174 -23.50 32.87 -9.81
C SER A 174 -22.37 33.61 -10.52
N LYS A 175 -21.78 34.62 -9.88
CA LYS A 175 -20.61 35.32 -10.39
C LYS A 175 -19.40 34.40 -10.49
N LEU A 176 -19.16 33.57 -9.48
CA LEU A 176 -18.01 32.69 -9.39
C LEU A 176 -18.04 31.59 -10.47
N ILE A 177 -19.16 30.91 -10.68
CA ILE A 177 -19.25 29.88 -11.72
C ILE A 177 -19.06 30.49 -13.12
N SER A 178 -19.54 31.72 -13.34
CA SER A 178 -19.31 32.41 -14.60
C SER A 178 -17.83 32.72 -14.84
N LEU A 179 -17.05 32.98 -13.78
CA LEU A 179 -15.59 33.15 -13.88
C LEU A 179 -14.90 31.81 -14.13
N ILE A 180 -15.21 30.78 -13.36
CA ILE A 180 -14.61 29.44 -13.47
C ILE A 180 -14.85 28.86 -14.88
N SER A 181 -16.08 28.88 -15.34
CA SER A 181 -16.49 28.27 -16.61
C SER A 181 -15.96 28.99 -17.87
N ASN A 182 -15.34 30.16 -17.70
CA ASN A 182 -14.71 30.90 -18.79
C ASN A 182 -13.17 31.01 -18.62
N ASP A 183 -12.58 30.43 -17.56
CA ASP A 183 -11.14 30.33 -17.34
C ASP A 183 -10.67 28.87 -17.53
N LEU A 184 -10.03 28.58 -18.67
CA LEU A 184 -9.56 27.23 -18.99
C LEU A 184 -8.58 26.68 -17.96
N GLY A 185 -7.74 27.52 -17.37
CA GLY A 185 -6.81 27.09 -16.31
C GLY A 185 -7.56 26.65 -15.06
N TRP A 186 -8.49 27.49 -14.59
CA TRP A 186 -9.24 27.22 -13.37
C TRP A 186 -10.14 25.98 -13.47
N ILE A 187 -11.01 25.95 -14.48
CA ILE A 187 -11.89 24.79 -14.67
C ILE A 187 -11.10 23.51 -14.98
N GLY A 188 -9.99 23.62 -15.73
CA GLY A 188 -9.10 22.50 -16.00
C GLY A 188 -8.47 21.93 -14.74
N ASP A 189 -7.99 22.78 -13.84
CA ASP A 189 -7.45 22.38 -12.54
C ASP A 189 -8.52 21.66 -11.69
N MET A 190 -9.79 22.11 -11.74
CA MET A 190 -10.88 21.47 -11.02
C MET A 190 -11.18 20.05 -11.52
N VAL A 191 -11.22 19.83 -12.83
CA VAL A 191 -11.76 18.59 -13.41
C VAL A 191 -10.70 17.59 -13.90
N TYR A 192 -9.42 18.00 -14.01
CA TYR A 192 -8.35 17.15 -14.54
C TYR A 192 -7.17 16.92 -13.57
N SER A 193 -7.25 17.43 -12.33
CA SER A 193 -6.22 17.22 -11.31
C SER A 193 -6.56 16.12 -10.30
N GLY A 194 -7.41 15.21 -10.67
CA GLY A 194 -8.03 14.20 -9.83
C GLY A 194 -9.55 14.35 -9.77
N GLU A 195 -10.18 13.56 -8.95
CA GLU A 195 -11.64 13.54 -8.83
C GLU A 195 -12.21 14.88 -8.35
N CYS A 196 -13.27 15.35 -9.00
CA CYS A 196 -14.09 16.48 -8.58
C CYS A 196 -15.45 15.95 -8.09
N SER A 197 -15.45 15.44 -6.87
CA SER A 197 -16.69 14.98 -6.22
C SER A 197 -17.50 16.16 -5.74
N MET A 198 -18.82 16.13 -5.94
CA MET A 198 -19.77 17.13 -5.48
C MET A 198 -19.43 18.58 -5.92
N PRO A 199 -19.35 18.88 -7.24
CA PRO A 199 -18.98 20.20 -7.75
C PRO A 199 -19.80 21.37 -7.19
N GLY A 200 -21.10 21.17 -6.98
CA GLY A 200 -21.94 22.20 -6.34
C GLY A 200 -21.46 22.53 -4.93
N ARG A 201 -21.07 21.54 -4.13
CA ARG A 201 -20.49 21.76 -2.78
C ARG A 201 -19.14 22.46 -2.85
N VAL A 202 -18.28 22.11 -3.83
CA VAL A 202 -17.03 22.84 -4.09
C VAL A 202 -17.30 24.31 -4.37
N LEU A 203 -18.25 24.59 -5.26
CA LEU A 203 -18.65 25.98 -5.59
C LEU A 203 -19.19 26.73 -4.36
N ASN A 204 -19.98 26.06 -3.50
CA ASN A 204 -20.47 26.66 -2.27
C ASN A 204 -19.33 27.03 -1.31
N MET A 205 -18.34 26.15 -1.13
CA MET A 205 -17.15 26.44 -0.32
C MET A 205 -16.37 27.61 -0.88
N LEU A 206 -16.11 27.63 -2.19
CA LEU A 206 -15.42 28.75 -2.85
C LEU A 206 -16.16 30.07 -2.69
N ALA A 207 -17.51 30.07 -2.82
CA ALA A 207 -18.32 31.27 -2.62
C ALA A 207 -18.27 31.79 -1.18
N ASN A 208 -18.25 30.90 -0.18
CA ASN A 208 -18.07 31.27 1.23
C ASN A 208 -16.65 31.80 1.52
N MET A 209 -15.62 31.24 0.91
CA MET A 209 -14.26 31.77 1.01
C MET A 209 -14.17 33.18 0.42
N MET A 210 -14.80 33.42 -0.74
CA MET A 210 -14.92 34.77 -1.32
C MET A 210 -15.62 35.75 -0.39
N GLU A 211 -16.64 35.31 0.36
CA GLU A 211 -17.38 36.17 1.28
C GLU A 211 -16.53 36.58 2.46
N ARG A 212 -15.89 35.62 3.10
CA ARG A 212 -15.07 35.87 4.29
C ARG A 212 -13.78 36.61 3.95
N TYR A 213 -13.23 36.38 2.76
CA TYR A 213 -11.91 36.87 2.38
C TYR A 213 -11.95 37.54 1.01
N THR A 214 -12.69 38.64 0.91
CA THR A 214 -12.99 39.38 -0.33
C THR A 214 -11.77 39.75 -1.17
N ARG A 215 -10.58 39.77 -0.57
CA ARG A 215 -9.30 40.05 -1.28
C ARG A 215 -8.63 38.83 -1.85
N MET A 216 -9.15 37.61 -1.59
CA MET A 216 -8.51 36.36 -2.02
C MET A 216 -8.84 35.94 -3.45
N LEU A 217 -10.06 36.24 -3.93
CA LEU A 217 -10.58 35.77 -5.20
C LEU A 217 -11.26 36.92 -5.96
N PRO A 218 -11.23 36.95 -7.27
CA PRO A 218 -10.69 36.01 -8.27
C PRO A 218 -9.38 36.45 -8.93
N ASN A 219 -8.72 37.51 -8.44
CA ASN A 219 -7.73 38.26 -9.19
C ASN A 219 -6.28 37.73 -9.05
N GLU A 220 -6.02 36.91 -8.02
CA GLU A 220 -4.69 36.35 -7.76
C GLU A 220 -4.70 34.82 -7.94
N ARG A 221 -3.79 34.32 -8.75
CA ARG A 221 -3.72 32.88 -9.10
C ARG A 221 -3.50 31.99 -7.86
N MET A 222 -2.50 32.31 -7.02
CA MET A 222 -2.16 31.45 -5.89
C MET A 222 -3.29 31.34 -4.84
N PRO A 223 -3.90 32.45 -4.35
CA PRO A 223 -5.08 32.36 -3.49
C PRO A 223 -6.25 31.57 -4.12
N ARG A 224 -6.46 31.72 -5.42
CA ARG A 224 -7.44 30.95 -6.18
C ARG A 224 -7.14 29.46 -6.17
N ASP A 225 -5.91 29.08 -6.45
CA ASP A 225 -5.46 27.69 -6.49
C ASP A 225 -5.54 27.05 -5.10
N ILE A 226 -5.12 27.77 -4.03
CA ILE A 226 -5.25 27.34 -2.63
C ILE A 226 -6.71 27.10 -2.26
N ALA A 227 -7.61 28.07 -2.53
CA ALA A 227 -9.02 27.94 -2.23
C ALA A 227 -9.66 26.77 -2.98
N THR A 228 -9.34 26.61 -4.27
CA THR A 228 -9.86 25.54 -5.11
C THR A 228 -9.37 24.17 -4.65
N ALA A 229 -8.07 24.03 -4.36
CA ALA A 229 -7.48 22.82 -3.83
C ALA A 229 -8.15 22.40 -2.49
N THR A 230 -8.30 23.36 -1.58
CA THR A 230 -8.99 23.13 -0.30
C THR A 230 -10.44 22.74 -0.51
N ALA A 231 -11.20 23.44 -1.35
CA ALA A 231 -12.62 23.15 -1.58
C ALA A 231 -12.84 21.77 -2.19
N LEU A 232 -12.01 21.35 -3.14
CA LEU A 232 -12.08 20.03 -3.75
C LEU A 232 -11.91 18.91 -2.71
N GLU A 233 -10.90 19.01 -1.85
CA GLU A 233 -10.61 17.97 -0.86
C GLU A 233 -11.60 17.98 0.30
N PHE A 234 -11.94 19.14 0.83
CA PHE A 234 -12.89 19.26 1.94
C PHE A 234 -14.30 18.84 1.52
N SER A 235 -14.71 19.15 0.29
CA SER A 235 -15.96 18.63 -0.28
C SER A 235 -15.97 17.11 -0.29
N ARG A 236 -14.92 16.50 -0.82
CA ARG A 236 -14.78 15.05 -0.93
C ARG A 236 -14.82 14.32 0.40
N PHE A 237 -14.13 14.84 1.42
CA PHE A 237 -14.06 14.23 2.75
C PHE A 237 -15.24 14.61 3.67
N GLY A 238 -16.20 15.37 3.21
CA GLY A 238 -17.36 15.75 4.00
C GLY A 238 -17.06 16.76 5.12
N TRP A 239 -15.93 17.49 5.05
CA TRP A 239 -15.58 18.51 6.03
C TRP A 239 -16.42 19.77 5.84
N SER A 240 -16.65 20.51 6.93
CA SER A 240 -17.52 21.67 6.90
C SER A 240 -16.99 22.82 6.04
N VAL A 241 -17.91 23.66 5.56
CA VAL A 241 -17.57 24.91 4.86
C VAL A 241 -16.70 25.82 5.73
N ASP A 242 -16.95 25.88 7.04
CA ASP A 242 -16.16 26.68 7.97
C ASP A 242 -14.70 26.18 8.08
N ALA A 243 -14.51 24.87 8.20
CA ALA A 243 -13.18 24.27 8.23
C ALA A 243 -12.42 24.52 6.92
N ALA A 244 -13.09 24.42 5.76
CA ALA A 244 -12.49 24.73 4.46
C ALA A 244 -12.05 26.22 4.38
N CYS A 245 -12.88 27.13 4.86
CA CYS A 245 -12.53 28.56 4.90
C CYS A 245 -11.31 28.84 5.78
N LYS A 246 -11.27 28.28 6.99
CA LYS A 246 -10.13 28.42 7.92
C LYS A 246 -8.84 27.85 7.33
N ARG A 247 -8.92 26.72 6.65
CA ARG A 247 -7.76 26.09 5.99
C ARG A 247 -7.23 26.95 4.84
N ALA A 248 -8.10 27.44 3.96
CA ALA A 248 -7.71 28.31 2.86
C ALA A 248 -7.08 29.61 3.38
N GLU A 249 -7.67 30.21 4.44
CA GLU A 249 -7.11 31.39 5.10
C GLU A 249 -5.71 31.15 5.63
N TYR A 250 -5.50 30.01 6.30
CA TYR A 250 -4.19 29.62 6.82
C TYR A 250 -3.13 29.67 5.72
N PHE A 251 -3.36 28.98 4.60
CA PHE A 251 -2.37 28.93 3.51
C PHE A 251 -2.19 30.27 2.81
N VAL A 252 -3.27 30.99 2.50
CA VAL A 252 -3.16 32.30 1.82
C VAL A 252 -2.43 33.32 2.68
N ARG A 253 -2.74 33.37 3.97
CA ARG A 253 -2.07 34.27 4.91
C ARG A 253 -0.57 33.97 4.99
N ASN A 254 -0.20 32.71 5.20
CA ASN A 254 1.19 32.32 5.37
C ASN A 254 1.97 32.40 4.07
N TRP A 255 1.35 32.11 2.93
CA TRP A 255 1.94 32.34 1.61
C TRP A 255 2.25 33.85 1.38
N ARG A 256 1.30 34.73 1.63
CA ARG A 256 1.51 36.20 1.49
C ARG A 256 2.58 36.75 2.42
N GLN A 257 2.85 36.08 3.52
CA GLN A 257 3.86 36.45 4.50
C GLN A 257 5.21 35.76 4.27
N ASP A 258 5.33 35.06 3.15
CA ASP A 258 6.54 34.31 2.78
C ASP A 258 7.01 33.34 3.87
N ARG A 259 6.04 32.69 4.52
CA ARG A 259 6.29 31.73 5.61
C ARG A 259 6.25 30.26 5.16
N LEU A 260 5.65 30.00 4.00
CA LEU A 260 5.63 28.66 3.46
C LEU A 260 6.95 28.33 2.77
N HIS A 261 7.27 27.06 2.70
CA HIS A 261 8.44 26.58 2.00
C HIS A 261 8.39 27.01 0.51
N ARG A 262 9.53 27.44 -0.06
CA ARG A 262 9.62 27.92 -1.44
C ARG A 262 9.10 26.95 -2.51
N ILE A 263 9.12 25.62 -2.24
CA ILE A 263 8.60 24.61 -3.16
C ILE A 263 7.11 24.84 -3.44
N PHE A 264 6.36 25.42 -2.48
CA PHE A 264 4.92 25.63 -2.60
C PHE A 264 4.53 26.45 -3.83
N ASP A 265 5.37 27.42 -4.20
CA ASP A 265 5.14 28.29 -5.36
C ASP A 265 5.23 27.53 -6.69
N THR A 266 6.05 26.49 -6.74
CA THR A 266 6.35 25.72 -7.97
C THR A 266 5.54 24.43 -8.09
N LEU A 267 4.78 24.02 -7.03
CA LEU A 267 3.98 22.82 -7.08
C LEU A 267 2.93 22.87 -8.20
N PRO A 268 2.74 21.78 -8.96
CA PRO A 268 1.57 21.64 -9.80
C PRO A 268 0.30 21.59 -8.95
N PHE A 269 -0.84 21.95 -9.55
CA PHE A 269 -2.09 22.10 -8.81
C PHE A 269 -2.50 20.83 -8.04
N TRP A 270 -2.33 19.64 -8.64
CA TRP A 270 -2.65 18.38 -7.96
C TRP A 270 -1.82 18.14 -6.69
N GLN A 271 -0.56 18.59 -6.64
CA GLN A 271 0.25 18.50 -5.42
C GLN A 271 -0.15 19.55 -4.38
N ARG A 272 -0.61 20.75 -4.82
CA ARG A 272 -1.24 21.71 -3.89
C ARG A 272 -2.49 21.14 -3.24
N ARG A 273 -3.26 20.29 -3.94
CA ARG A 273 -4.38 19.55 -3.33
C ARG A 273 -3.89 18.67 -2.17
N VAL A 274 -2.73 17.97 -2.32
CA VAL A 274 -2.12 17.20 -1.22
C VAL A 274 -1.87 18.09 0.00
N VAL A 275 -1.23 19.24 -0.20
CA VAL A 275 -0.86 20.16 0.89
C VAL A 275 -2.10 20.77 1.54
N CYS A 276 -2.95 21.43 0.76
CA CYS A 276 -4.10 22.16 1.26
C CYS A 276 -5.21 21.26 1.80
N GLY A 277 -5.33 20.05 1.25
CA GLY A 277 -6.33 19.07 1.60
C GLY A 277 -5.91 18.06 2.67
N TRP A 278 -4.70 18.19 3.24
CA TRP A 278 -4.23 17.24 4.23
C TRP A 278 -5.27 17.00 5.31
N LYS A 279 -5.74 15.76 5.39
CA LYS A 279 -6.80 15.37 6.33
C LYS A 279 -6.21 15.00 7.69
N GLY A 280 -5.11 14.25 7.71
CA GLY A 280 -4.54 13.67 8.92
C GLY A 280 -5.54 12.79 9.66
N ASP A 281 -5.29 12.55 10.93
CA ASP A 281 -6.36 12.34 11.88
C ASP A 281 -7.05 13.70 12.13
N HIS A 282 -8.27 13.69 12.66
CA HIS A 282 -9.08 14.91 12.80
C HIS A 282 -8.41 16.03 13.60
N SER A 283 -7.38 15.72 14.36
CA SER A 283 -6.68 16.65 15.26
C SER A 283 -5.38 17.20 14.68
N SER A 284 -4.65 16.46 13.85
CA SER A 284 -3.36 16.91 13.29
C SER A 284 -3.51 17.95 12.17
N GLY A 285 -4.67 18.02 11.54
CA GLY A 285 -4.97 18.96 10.45
C GLY A 285 -5.72 20.22 10.88
N THR A 286 -5.89 20.51 12.16
CA THR A 286 -6.57 21.74 12.63
C THR A 286 -5.74 23.00 12.34
N PRO A 287 -6.35 24.17 12.19
CA PRO A 287 -5.61 25.43 12.00
C PRO A 287 -4.62 25.72 13.13
N GLU A 288 -4.98 25.38 14.36
CA GLU A 288 -4.15 25.54 15.55
C GLU A 288 -2.93 24.63 15.49
N SER A 289 -3.12 23.36 15.11
CA SER A 289 -2.04 22.39 14.94
C SER A 289 -1.10 22.79 13.81
N PHE A 290 -1.64 23.22 12.66
CA PHE A 290 -0.84 23.71 11.54
C PHE A 290 -0.07 24.98 11.91
N THR A 291 -0.69 25.92 12.63
CA THR A 291 -0.02 27.14 13.09
C THR A 291 1.11 26.77 14.04
N TRP A 292 0.87 25.86 14.97
CA TRP A 292 1.91 25.41 15.87
C TRP A 292 3.08 24.76 15.09
N ALA A 293 2.79 23.85 14.13
CA ALA A 293 3.79 23.20 13.32
C ALA A 293 4.62 24.19 12.48
N LEU A 294 3.96 25.18 11.88
CA LEU A 294 4.64 26.24 11.10
C LEU A 294 5.69 27.00 11.91
N TYR A 295 5.42 27.28 13.17
CA TYR A 295 6.35 28.01 14.03
C TYR A 295 7.39 27.11 14.72
N ASN A 296 7.07 25.85 14.97
CA ASN A 296 7.91 24.95 15.76
C ASN A 296 8.62 23.87 14.94
N VAL A 297 8.15 23.56 13.74
CA VAL A 297 8.68 22.49 12.89
C VAL A 297 9.09 23.04 11.52
N ASN A 298 9.52 24.30 11.46
CA ASN A 298 10.17 24.86 10.28
C ASN A 298 11.60 24.33 10.22
N VAL A 299 11.89 23.47 9.27
CA VAL A 299 13.18 22.78 9.10
C VAL A 299 13.69 22.95 7.68
N THR A 300 14.99 22.70 7.45
CA THR A 300 15.55 22.66 6.09
C THR A 300 15.00 21.48 5.30
N ASP A 301 15.09 21.56 3.97
CA ASP A 301 14.49 20.63 3.02
C ASP A 301 14.70 19.15 3.39
N GLU A 302 15.94 18.75 3.65
CA GLU A 302 16.29 17.36 3.92
C GLU A 302 15.72 16.84 5.24
N ARG A 303 15.29 17.74 6.13
CA ARG A 303 14.84 17.37 7.47
C ARG A 303 13.34 17.09 7.57
N TYR A 304 12.54 17.41 6.53
CA TYR A 304 11.12 17.04 6.54
C TYR A 304 10.94 15.52 6.52
N THR A 305 11.85 14.75 5.94
CA THR A 305 11.84 13.28 6.00
C THR A 305 12.11 12.73 7.40
N GLY A 306 12.73 13.50 8.28
CA GLY A 306 13.11 13.09 9.64
C GLY A 306 12.47 13.92 10.75
N CYS A 307 11.59 14.90 10.46
CA CYS A 307 11.07 15.80 11.49
C CYS A 307 10.21 15.07 12.55
N CYS A 308 9.69 13.90 12.26
CA CYS A 308 9.00 13.03 13.21
C CYS A 308 9.87 12.62 14.41
N TRP A 309 11.19 12.61 14.25
CA TRP A 309 12.13 12.29 15.33
C TRP A 309 12.20 13.36 16.45
N ARG A 310 11.47 14.45 16.29
CA ARG A 310 11.23 15.40 17.39
C ARG A 310 10.27 14.84 18.45
N CYS A 311 9.54 13.77 18.12
CA CYS A 311 8.60 13.10 19.02
C CYS A 311 9.25 11.87 19.63
N GLY A 312 9.02 11.62 20.91
CA GLY A 312 9.41 10.38 21.55
C GLY A 312 8.58 9.20 21.06
N TYR A 313 9.24 8.07 20.81
CA TYR A 313 8.54 6.81 20.58
C TYR A 313 8.21 6.19 21.93
N VAL A 314 6.93 6.19 22.32
CA VAL A 314 6.49 5.75 23.65
C VAL A 314 5.26 4.83 23.53
N LEU A 315 5.21 3.84 24.41
CA LEU A 315 4.09 2.90 24.51
C LEU A 315 3.10 3.28 25.61
N HIS A 316 3.52 4.10 26.56
CA HIS A 316 2.72 4.56 27.68
C HIS A 316 2.98 6.05 27.94
N ASN A 317 1.97 6.79 28.37
CA ASN A 317 2.14 8.15 28.82
C ASN A 317 2.77 8.21 30.22
N VAL A 318 2.97 9.42 30.74
CA VAL A 318 3.58 9.63 32.08
C VAL A 318 2.74 9.09 33.24
N TYR A 319 1.48 8.78 33.02
CA TYR A 319 0.58 8.15 34.00
C TYR A 319 0.51 6.64 33.88
N GLY A 320 1.23 6.04 32.94
CA GLY A 320 1.23 4.60 32.68
C GLY A 320 0.14 4.11 31.73
N ASP A 321 -0.65 5.00 31.12
CA ASP A 321 -1.72 4.63 30.21
C ASP A 321 -1.15 4.20 28.85
N SER A 322 -1.63 3.07 28.34
CA SER A 322 -1.19 2.55 27.04
C SER A 322 -1.65 3.44 25.88
N ILE A 323 -0.75 3.65 24.91
CA ILE A 323 -1.04 4.38 23.65
C ILE A 323 -2.20 3.75 22.85
N HIS A 324 -2.47 2.46 23.04
CA HIS A 324 -3.58 1.76 22.40
C HIS A 324 -4.90 1.86 23.18
N GLY A 325 -4.90 2.52 24.34
CA GLY A 325 -6.08 2.75 25.19
C GLY A 325 -6.64 4.16 25.05
N SER A 326 -7.95 4.31 25.28
CA SER A 326 -8.63 5.60 25.29
C SER A 326 -8.12 6.55 26.38
N ALA A 327 -7.58 6.01 27.48
CA ALA A 327 -7.03 6.80 28.58
C ALA A 327 -5.78 7.60 28.18
N TYR A 328 -5.00 7.13 27.19
CA TYR A 328 -3.74 7.77 26.80
C TYR A 328 -3.88 9.27 26.50
N ALA A 329 -4.83 9.65 25.66
CA ALA A 329 -5.08 11.04 25.31
C ALA A 329 -6.03 11.73 26.29
N ALA A 330 -6.96 10.99 26.90
CA ALA A 330 -7.93 11.53 27.85
C ALA A 330 -7.26 12.13 29.10
N ALA A 331 -6.12 11.62 29.53
CA ALA A 331 -5.33 12.17 30.63
C ALA A 331 -4.88 13.63 30.41
N PHE A 332 -4.89 14.10 29.15
CA PHE A 332 -4.47 15.43 28.74
C PHE A 332 -5.63 16.26 28.13
N GLU A 333 -6.87 15.84 28.38
CA GLU A 333 -8.05 16.52 27.81
C GLU A 333 -8.08 18.02 28.18
N GLY A 334 -8.30 18.87 27.17
CA GLY A 334 -8.27 20.34 27.32
C GLY A 334 -6.87 20.99 27.31
N MET A 335 -5.80 20.25 27.59
CA MET A 335 -4.44 20.81 27.64
C MET A 335 -3.88 21.15 26.25
N TYR A 336 -4.15 20.30 25.26
CA TYR A 336 -3.63 20.42 23.89
C TYR A 336 -4.74 20.66 22.87
N GLU A 337 -5.87 21.22 23.23
CA GLU A 337 -7.01 21.34 22.33
C GLU A 337 -6.65 21.97 20.99
N GLY A 338 -6.93 21.25 19.87
CA GLY A 338 -6.57 21.66 18.52
C GLY A 338 -5.09 21.61 18.19
N ARG A 339 -4.19 21.34 19.15
CA ARG A 339 -2.72 21.37 18.95
C ARG A 339 -2.11 19.98 18.99
N HIS A 340 -2.57 19.11 18.13
CA HIS A 340 -2.12 17.71 18.10
C HIS A 340 -0.60 17.54 17.89
N HIS A 341 0.02 18.41 17.09
CA HIS A 341 1.49 18.37 16.92
C HIS A 341 2.23 18.61 18.24
N GLN A 342 1.76 19.60 19.03
CA GLN A 342 2.34 19.87 20.34
C GLN A 342 2.16 18.66 21.26
N PHE A 343 0.95 18.08 21.31
CA PHE A 343 0.67 16.88 22.08
C PHE A 343 1.62 15.73 21.69
N THR A 344 1.76 15.42 20.39
CA THR A 344 2.62 14.33 19.93
C THR A 344 4.08 14.59 20.25
N GLN A 345 4.54 15.84 20.19
CA GLN A 345 5.93 16.16 20.53
C GLN A 345 6.22 16.06 22.02
N GLU A 346 5.31 16.51 22.88
CA GLU A 346 5.54 16.58 24.33
C GLU A 346 5.18 15.26 25.05
N VAL A 347 4.14 14.57 24.60
CA VAL A 347 3.68 13.31 25.22
C VAL A 347 4.28 12.09 24.53
N GLY A 348 4.51 12.19 23.24
CA GLY A 348 5.02 11.10 22.42
C GLY A 348 3.93 10.33 21.67
N GLY A 349 4.35 9.28 20.99
CA GLY A 349 3.47 8.41 20.19
C GLY A 349 4.19 7.19 19.67
N VAL A 350 3.47 6.35 18.92
CA VAL A 350 4.04 5.25 18.15
C VAL A 350 4.14 5.60 16.67
N CYS A 351 4.52 4.67 15.82
CA CYS A 351 4.73 4.85 14.39
C CYS A 351 3.61 5.65 13.69
N GLY A 352 2.34 5.40 14.02
CA GLY A 352 1.20 6.14 13.47
C GLY A 352 1.23 7.62 13.86
N GLY A 353 1.36 7.92 15.16
CA GLY A 353 1.43 9.31 15.67
C GLY A 353 2.61 10.08 15.09
N LEU A 354 3.80 9.45 15.05
CA LEU A 354 5.00 10.06 14.49
C LEU A 354 4.86 10.32 12.97
N SER A 355 4.24 9.40 12.24
CA SER A 355 4.00 9.54 10.80
C SER A 355 3.01 10.67 10.48
N HIS A 356 1.92 10.76 11.25
CA HIS A 356 0.98 11.86 11.14
C HIS A 356 1.63 13.20 11.49
N PHE A 357 2.45 13.24 12.53
CA PHE A 357 3.22 14.43 12.87
C PHE A 357 4.12 14.89 11.72
N GLY A 358 4.93 13.96 11.16
CA GLY A 358 5.87 14.29 10.09
C GLY A 358 5.18 14.76 8.81
N ALA A 359 4.18 14.02 8.33
CA ALA A 359 3.45 14.37 7.12
C ALA A 359 2.67 15.68 7.26
N SER A 360 1.97 15.89 8.38
CA SER A 360 1.19 17.10 8.58
C SER A 360 2.06 18.32 8.86
N ALA A 361 3.21 18.16 9.52
CA ALA A 361 4.18 19.24 9.68
C ALA A 361 4.77 19.70 8.34
N ALA A 362 5.08 18.75 7.43
CA ALA A 362 5.48 19.08 6.07
C ALA A 362 4.37 19.87 5.34
N CYS A 363 3.13 19.37 5.36
CA CYS A 363 2.01 20.06 4.73
C CYS A 363 1.75 21.45 5.35
N ALA A 364 1.84 21.60 6.67
CA ALA A 364 1.70 22.90 7.34
C ALA A 364 2.71 23.94 6.84
N ASN A 365 3.89 23.49 6.45
CA ASN A 365 4.93 24.33 5.89
C ASN A 365 4.88 24.45 4.33
N GLY A 366 3.87 23.87 3.69
CA GLY A 366 3.70 23.96 2.23
C GLY A 366 4.43 22.86 1.43
N VAL A 367 4.97 21.85 2.08
CA VAL A 367 5.63 20.69 1.45
C VAL A 367 4.65 19.53 1.36
N PRO A 368 4.43 18.90 0.18
CA PRO A 368 3.56 17.73 0.10
C PRO A 368 4.09 16.58 0.94
N GLY A 369 3.29 16.13 1.89
CA GLY A 369 3.59 15.02 2.79
C GLY A 369 2.38 14.10 2.96
N LEU A 370 2.61 12.79 3.07
CA LEU A 370 1.54 11.79 3.16
C LEU A 370 1.95 10.62 4.03
N THR A 371 1.06 10.21 4.92
CA THR A 371 1.25 8.99 5.70
C THR A 371 1.13 7.75 4.81
N MET A 372 1.89 6.73 5.16
CA MET A 372 1.92 5.44 4.47
C MET A 372 1.82 4.30 5.47
N GLY A 373 1.03 3.27 5.11
CA GLY A 373 1.01 2.03 5.86
C GLY A 373 1.97 1.00 5.26
N GLU A 374 2.60 0.24 6.12
CA GLU A 374 3.29 -1.00 5.83
C GLU A 374 2.67 -2.13 6.66
N PRO A 375 2.90 -3.41 6.36
CA PRO A 375 2.49 -4.49 7.26
C PRO A 375 3.03 -4.26 8.68
N ALA A 376 2.11 -4.14 9.65
CA ALA A 376 2.39 -3.87 11.07
C ALA A 376 3.18 -2.57 11.37
N HIS A 377 3.23 -1.62 10.43
CA HIS A 377 3.96 -0.35 10.59
C HIS A 377 3.27 0.80 9.87
N CYS A 378 3.54 2.03 10.32
CA CYS A 378 3.13 3.27 9.67
C CYS A 378 4.36 4.18 9.50
N ALA A 379 4.47 4.79 8.33
CA ALA A 379 5.53 5.73 7.97
C ALA A 379 4.94 6.90 7.15
N TYR A 380 5.76 7.72 6.52
CA TYR A 380 5.30 8.79 5.65
C TYR A 380 6.30 9.08 4.54
N VAL A 381 5.86 9.77 3.50
CA VAL A 381 6.70 10.30 2.42
C VAL A 381 6.51 11.80 2.28
N VAL A 382 7.51 12.47 1.77
CA VAL A 382 7.46 13.89 1.41
C VAL A 382 7.97 14.11 -0.01
N TRP A 383 7.43 15.12 -0.68
CA TRP A 383 7.91 15.53 -2.00
C TRP A 383 9.12 16.45 -1.86
N MET A 384 10.29 15.94 -2.22
CA MET A 384 11.56 16.65 -2.13
C MET A 384 12.37 16.39 -3.41
N ASP A 385 13.06 17.40 -3.92
CA ASP A 385 13.96 17.30 -5.07
C ASP A 385 13.32 16.63 -6.32
N GLY A 386 12.07 16.97 -6.58
CA GLY A 386 11.34 16.47 -7.74
C GLY A 386 10.86 15.00 -7.61
N LYS A 387 10.92 14.40 -6.43
CA LYS A 387 10.50 13.01 -6.19
C LYS A 387 9.83 12.83 -4.81
N TRP A 388 9.06 11.76 -4.68
CA TRP A 388 8.59 11.30 -3.39
C TRP A 388 9.73 10.61 -2.64
N THR A 389 10.08 11.16 -1.50
CA THR A 389 11.19 10.69 -0.67
C THR A 389 10.64 10.02 0.58
N PRO A 390 11.02 8.75 0.84
CA PRO A 390 10.60 8.04 2.04
C PRO A 390 11.13 8.71 3.30
N SER A 391 10.30 8.76 4.33
CA SER A 391 10.72 9.14 5.67
C SER A 391 11.39 7.97 6.39
N TYR A 392 11.84 8.22 7.62
CA TYR A 392 12.46 7.20 8.45
C TYR A 392 11.65 5.89 8.48
N SER A 393 12.35 4.77 8.61
CA SER A 393 11.77 3.43 8.81
C SER A 393 10.81 2.94 7.72
N VAL A 394 10.67 3.65 6.61
CA VAL A 394 9.96 3.11 5.44
C VAL A 394 10.79 1.98 4.85
N SER A 395 10.20 0.81 4.74
CA SER A 395 10.80 -0.34 4.07
C SER A 395 10.02 -0.70 2.81
N TRP A 396 10.59 -0.41 1.66
CA TRP A 396 10.05 -0.84 0.38
C TRP A 396 9.93 -2.36 0.27
N GLU A 397 10.77 -3.10 1.01
CA GLU A 397 10.77 -4.56 1.02
C GLU A 397 9.57 -5.14 1.75
N ARG A 398 9.06 -4.47 2.78
CA ARG A 398 7.85 -4.88 3.50
C ARG A 398 6.56 -4.67 2.72
N GLY A 399 6.64 -3.95 1.62
CA GLY A 399 5.48 -3.53 0.85
C GLY A 399 4.74 -2.38 1.53
N LEU A 400 4.44 -1.36 0.75
CA LEU A 400 3.73 -0.18 1.21
C LEU A 400 2.29 -0.28 0.78
N HIS A 401 1.35 -0.03 1.70
CA HIS A 401 -0.02 0.21 1.32
C HIS A 401 -0.44 1.57 1.84
N TRP A 402 -1.04 2.33 0.98
CA TRP A 402 -1.49 3.66 1.26
C TRP A 402 -2.65 4.04 0.34
N ARG A 403 -3.65 4.71 0.90
CA ARG A 403 -4.79 5.19 0.13
C ARG A 403 -4.61 6.67 -0.13
N PRO A 404 -4.32 7.06 -1.36
CA PRO A 404 -4.21 8.47 -1.71
C PRO A 404 -5.54 9.17 -1.49
N TRP A 405 -5.43 10.38 -1.05
CA TRP A 405 -6.56 11.26 -0.82
C TRP A 405 -7.39 11.53 -2.10
N LEU A 406 -6.75 11.44 -3.29
CA LEU A 406 -7.43 11.73 -4.56
C LEU A 406 -8.48 10.69 -4.95
N ASP A 407 -8.18 9.39 -4.82
CA ASP A 407 -8.99 8.32 -5.40
C ASP A 407 -9.16 7.07 -4.56
N ASN A 408 -8.81 7.07 -3.29
CA ASN A 408 -8.72 5.86 -2.46
C ASN A 408 -7.76 4.79 -3.00
N TRP A 409 -6.77 5.22 -3.78
CA TRP A 409 -5.77 4.33 -4.33
C TRP A 409 -4.68 4.04 -3.32
N ARG A 410 -3.79 3.15 -3.72
CA ARG A 410 -2.66 2.74 -2.90
C ARG A 410 -1.40 3.51 -3.27
N TYR A 411 -0.29 3.18 -2.62
CA TYR A 411 0.96 3.93 -2.75
C TYR A 411 1.43 4.13 -4.19
N SER A 412 1.37 3.09 -5.02
CA SER A 412 1.75 3.18 -6.44
C SER A 412 1.03 4.25 -7.23
N SER A 413 -0.18 4.60 -6.83
CA SER A 413 -0.92 5.66 -7.50
C SER A 413 -0.30 7.05 -7.32
N LEU A 414 0.56 7.28 -6.31
CA LEU A 414 1.36 8.49 -6.25
C LEU A 414 2.37 8.58 -7.38
N HIS A 415 3.11 7.51 -7.60
CA HIS A 415 4.04 7.44 -8.73
C HIS A 415 3.29 7.58 -10.04
N GLN A 416 2.16 6.88 -10.16
CA GLN A 416 1.30 6.99 -11.32
C GLN A 416 0.80 8.42 -11.56
N LEU A 417 0.31 9.11 -10.53
CA LEU A 417 -0.12 10.51 -10.65
C LEU A 417 1.05 11.43 -11.00
N THR A 418 2.22 11.19 -10.42
CA THR A 418 3.44 11.95 -10.71
C THR A 418 3.80 11.80 -12.19
N GLU A 419 3.82 10.58 -12.70
CA GLU A 419 4.14 10.31 -14.09
C GLU A 419 3.03 10.77 -15.05
N GLN A 420 1.75 10.58 -14.68
CA GLN A 420 0.61 11.06 -15.47
C GLN A 420 0.65 12.57 -15.67
N HIS A 421 1.05 13.32 -14.66
CA HIS A 421 1.13 14.77 -14.69
C HIS A 421 2.53 15.32 -15.04
N ALA A 422 3.48 14.45 -15.37
CA ALA A 422 4.78 14.87 -15.84
C ALA A 422 4.64 15.75 -17.12
N PRO A 423 5.50 16.75 -17.28
CA PRO A 423 5.40 17.68 -18.43
C PRO A 423 5.36 16.98 -19.79
N GLU A 424 6.13 15.91 -19.97
CA GLU A 424 6.21 15.10 -21.19
C GLU A 424 4.94 14.29 -21.46
N GLN A 425 4.13 14.00 -20.43
CA GLN A 425 2.87 13.24 -20.54
C GLN A 425 1.65 14.15 -20.76
N LYS A 426 1.83 15.45 -20.76
CA LYS A 426 0.75 16.44 -20.82
C LYS A 426 -0.21 16.25 -21.99
N ASP A 427 0.32 15.95 -23.17
CA ASP A 427 -0.53 15.80 -24.37
C ASP A 427 -1.22 14.42 -24.40
N ALA A 428 -0.56 13.36 -23.90
CA ALA A 428 -1.16 12.04 -23.72
C ALA A 428 -2.32 12.12 -22.72
N THR A 429 -2.11 12.73 -21.57
CA THR A 429 -3.14 12.93 -20.53
C THR A 429 -4.31 13.77 -21.05
N ARG A 430 -4.02 14.80 -21.86
CA ARG A 430 -5.05 15.64 -22.47
C ARG A 430 -5.89 14.89 -23.49
N LEU A 431 -5.25 14.04 -24.31
CA LEU A 431 -5.92 13.18 -25.27
C LEU A 431 -6.79 12.13 -24.56
N SER A 432 -6.28 11.48 -23.52
CA SER A 432 -7.00 10.54 -22.68
C SER A 432 -8.26 11.17 -22.07
N ASN A 433 -8.14 12.36 -21.48
CA ASN A 433 -9.28 13.10 -20.93
C ASN A 433 -10.33 13.47 -22.03
N ALA A 434 -9.90 13.77 -23.24
CA ALA A 434 -10.84 14.02 -24.32
C ALA A 434 -11.64 12.76 -24.68
N TYR A 435 -10.98 11.64 -24.88
CA TYR A 435 -11.64 10.35 -25.14
C TYR A 435 -12.56 9.94 -23.99
N ARG A 436 -12.12 10.13 -22.74
CA ARG A 436 -12.95 9.91 -21.54
C ARG A 436 -14.26 10.72 -21.62
N MET A 437 -14.19 12.00 -22.01
CA MET A 437 -15.41 12.81 -22.16
C MET A 437 -16.29 12.36 -23.33
N LEU A 438 -15.70 11.92 -24.45
CA LEU A 438 -16.43 11.31 -25.55
C LEU A 438 -17.12 10.01 -25.14
N ALA A 439 -16.50 9.20 -24.29
CA ALA A 439 -17.10 8.01 -23.70
C ALA A 439 -18.35 8.37 -22.86
N HIS A 440 -18.24 9.36 -21.99
CA HIS A 440 -19.39 9.86 -21.23
C HIS A 440 -20.50 10.44 -22.10
N MET A 441 -20.15 11.07 -23.23
CA MET A 441 -21.16 11.54 -24.22
C MET A 441 -21.91 10.38 -24.85
N ALA A 442 -21.21 9.32 -25.25
CA ALA A 442 -21.82 8.12 -25.82
C ALA A 442 -22.69 7.39 -24.78
N ALA A 443 -22.19 7.21 -23.56
CA ALA A 443 -22.93 6.60 -22.46
C ALA A 443 -24.22 7.37 -22.11
N ALA A 444 -24.18 8.69 -22.12
CA ALA A 444 -25.34 9.54 -21.87
C ALA A 444 -26.44 9.40 -22.93
N ARG A 445 -26.13 8.84 -24.10
CA ARG A 445 -27.06 8.53 -25.21
C ARG A 445 -27.41 7.05 -25.27
N ASN A 446 -27.01 6.28 -24.29
CA ASN A 446 -27.16 4.83 -24.26
C ASN A 446 -26.42 4.09 -25.39
N ASP A 447 -25.44 4.72 -26.03
CA ASP A 447 -24.56 4.09 -27.01
C ASP A 447 -23.38 3.43 -26.28
N THR A 448 -23.66 2.27 -25.67
CA THR A 448 -22.67 1.52 -24.84
C THR A 448 -21.49 1.07 -25.68
N ALA A 449 -21.70 0.65 -26.93
CA ALA A 449 -20.60 0.19 -27.80
C ALA A 449 -19.60 1.32 -28.07
N LYS A 450 -20.10 2.52 -28.39
CA LYS A 450 -19.27 3.70 -28.62
C LYS A 450 -18.59 4.18 -27.32
N ALA A 451 -19.27 4.08 -26.20
CA ALA A 451 -18.69 4.42 -24.90
C ALA A 451 -17.48 3.52 -24.58
N ILE A 452 -17.61 2.21 -24.74
CA ILE A 452 -16.52 1.25 -24.57
C ILE A 452 -15.35 1.59 -25.51
N GLU A 453 -15.62 1.79 -26.81
CA GLU A 453 -14.60 2.17 -27.79
C GLU A 453 -13.81 3.42 -27.34
N MET A 454 -14.50 4.43 -26.84
CA MET A 454 -13.86 5.67 -26.40
C MET A 454 -13.07 5.50 -25.11
N PHE A 455 -13.56 4.70 -24.14
CA PHE A 455 -12.78 4.38 -22.95
C PHE A 455 -11.51 3.61 -23.30
N LEU A 456 -11.58 2.61 -24.18
CA LEU A 456 -10.39 1.86 -24.62
C LEU A 456 -9.36 2.78 -25.31
N LYS A 457 -9.81 3.76 -26.10
CA LYS A 457 -8.91 4.78 -26.68
C LYS A 457 -8.31 5.70 -25.61
N ALA A 458 -9.06 6.05 -24.58
CA ALA A 458 -8.56 6.85 -23.46
C ALA A 458 -7.48 6.10 -22.65
N GLU A 459 -7.68 4.82 -22.40
CA GLU A 459 -6.77 3.91 -21.71
C GLU A 459 -5.47 3.72 -22.51
N ALA A 460 -5.57 3.50 -23.80
CA ALA A 460 -4.41 3.40 -24.69
C ALA A 460 -3.63 4.71 -24.82
N ALA A 461 -4.33 5.85 -24.84
CA ALA A 461 -3.69 7.17 -24.95
C ALA A 461 -2.83 7.52 -23.72
N GLN A 462 -3.27 7.11 -22.52
CA GLN A 462 -2.53 7.30 -21.27
C GLN A 462 -2.69 6.08 -20.34
N PRO A 463 -1.80 5.09 -20.46
CA PRO A 463 -1.88 3.85 -19.68
C PRO A 463 -1.91 4.03 -18.15
N ARG A 464 -1.41 5.16 -17.68
CA ARG A 464 -1.36 5.50 -16.25
C ARG A 464 -2.56 6.29 -15.75
N HIS A 465 -3.57 6.50 -16.60
CA HIS A 465 -4.76 7.26 -16.22
C HIS A 465 -5.83 6.38 -15.58
N TYR A 466 -5.59 5.90 -14.37
CA TYR A 466 -6.46 4.94 -13.65
C TYR A 466 -7.92 5.39 -13.52
N GLN A 467 -8.19 6.67 -13.37
CA GLN A 467 -9.55 7.18 -13.30
C GLN A 467 -10.41 6.75 -14.53
N VAL A 468 -9.77 6.67 -15.70
CA VAL A 468 -10.45 6.20 -16.94
C VAL A 468 -10.91 4.75 -16.79
N TYR A 469 -10.04 3.86 -16.31
CA TYR A 469 -10.40 2.44 -16.13
C TYR A 469 -11.49 2.25 -15.09
N ARG A 470 -11.45 3.04 -14.01
CA ARG A 470 -12.49 3.01 -12.99
C ARG A 470 -13.83 3.49 -13.54
N GLU A 471 -13.86 4.60 -14.24
CA GLU A 471 -15.07 5.13 -14.87
C GLU A 471 -15.60 4.20 -15.97
N HIS A 472 -14.72 3.51 -16.71
CA HIS A 472 -15.11 2.47 -17.65
C HIS A 472 -15.80 1.32 -16.91
N ALA A 473 -15.22 0.81 -15.84
CA ALA A 473 -15.84 -0.24 -15.02
C ALA A 473 -17.20 0.21 -14.44
N ASP A 474 -17.29 1.43 -13.93
CA ASP A 474 -18.54 1.99 -13.38
C ASP A 474 -19.63 2.11 -14.47
N MET A 475 -19.25 2.49 -15.69
CA MET A 475 -20.16 2.53 -16.85
C MET A 475 -20.64 1.12 -17.21
N LEU A 476 -19.75 0.10 -17.24
CA LEU A 476 -20.14 -1.28 -17.48
C LEU A 476 -21.11 -1.82 -16.41
N VAL A 477 -20.94 -1.38 -15.15
CA VAL A 477 -21.91 -1.69 -14.08
C VAL A 477 -23.25 -1.03 -14.34
N ALA A 478 -23.26 0.25 -14.67
CA ALA A 478 -24.49 1.04 -14.88
C ALA A 478 -25.30 0.54 -16.08
N THR A 479 -24.61 0.08 -17.12
CA THR A 479 -25.26 -0.45 -18.35
C THR A 479 -25.55 -1.94 -18.29
N GLN A 480 -25.23 -2.63 -17.17
CA GLN A 480 -25.36 -4.09 -17.02
C GLN A 480 -24.68 -4.85 -18.17
N ALA A 481 -23.49 -4.41 -18.56
CA ALA A 481 -22.75 -4.94 -19.70
C ALA A 481 -22.46 -6.44 -19.56
N GLY A 482 -22.49 -7.17 -20.68
CA GLY A 482 -22.19 -8.60 -20.74
C GLY A 482 -20.71 -8.94 -20.57
N ALA A 483 -20.39 -10.22 -20.53
CA ALA A 483 -19.03 -10.75 -20.28
C ALA A 483 -18.00 -10.19 -21.26
N ASP A 484 -18.32 -10.08 -22.54
CA ASP A 484 -17.38 -9.61 -23.57
C ASP A 484 -16.87 -8.19 -23.29
N ALA A 485 -17.72 -7.30 -22.80
CA ALA A 485 -17.33 -5.94 -22.45
C ALA A 485 -16.36 -5.92 -21.23
N TRP A 486 -16.62 -6.76 -20.23
CA TRP A 486 -15.72 -6.93 -19.09
C TRP A 486 -14.39 -7.58 -19.47
N LEU A 487 -14.39 -8.50 -20.43
CA LEU A 487 -13.18 -9.10 -21.00
C LEU A 487 -12.37 -8.04 -21.77
N GLN A 488 -13.01 -7.14 -22.51
CA GLN A 488 -12.33 -6.02 -23.18
C GLN A 488 -11.65 -5.09 -22.18
N LEU A 489 -12.31 -4.74 -21.07
CA LEU A 489 -11.69 -3.96 -20.00
C LEU A 489 -10.50 -4.72 -19.36
N ASN A 490 -10.68 -6.02 -19.07
CA ASN A 490 -9.59 -6.86 -18.58
C ASN A 490 -8.40 -6.88 -19.54
N ASP A 491 -8.66 -7.02 -20.83
CA ASP A 491 -7.63 -7.04 -21.86
C ASP A 491 -6.89 -5.71 -21.95
N SER A 492 -7.60 -4.60 -21.86
CA SER A 492 -7.02 -3.26 -21.82
C SER A 492 -6.17 -3.04 -20.56
N LEU A 493 -6.66 -3.45 -19.38
CA LEU A 493 -5.88 -3.43 -18.15
C LEU A 493 -4.59 -4.22 -18.29
N CYS A 494 -4.68 -5.45 -18.79
CA CYS A 494 -3.52 -6.33 -18.98
C CYS A 494 -2.52 -5.78 -20.00
N ALA A 495 -3.00 -5.16 -21.09
CA ALA A 495 -2.14 -4.64 -22.14
C ALA A 495 -1.45 -3.32 -21.75
N HIS A 496 -2.13 -2.45 -21.02
CA HIS A 496 -1.69 -1.08 -20.83
C HIS A 496 -1.28 -0.76 -19.39
N MET A 497 -2.08 -1.14 -18.37
CA MET A 497 -1.80 -0.77 -16.99
C MET A 497 -0.93 -1.82 -16.27
N VAL A 498 -1.20 -3.11 -16.41
CA VAL A 498 -0.45 -4.17 -15.73
C VAL A 498 1.07 -4.09 -15.99
N PRO A 499 1.56 -3.79 -17.22
CA PRO A 499 3.01 -3.69 -17.45
C PRO A 499 3.69 -2.53 -16.73
N VAL A 500 2.95 -1.50 -16.34
CA VAL A 500 3.52 -0.26 -15.79
C VAL A 500 3.12 0.00 -14.33
N PHE A 501 1.89 -0.41 -13.92
CA PHE A 501 1.36 -0.27 -12.57
C PHE A 501 0.46 -1.45 -12.20
N ALA A 502 1.02 -2.64 -12.13
CA ALA A 502 0.29 -3.88 -11.88
C ALA A 502 -0.50 -3.86 -10.56
N GLU A 503 -0.04 -3.16 -9.54
CA GLU A 503 -0.75 -3.07 -8.27
C GLU A 503 -2.05 -2.26 -8.36
N CYS A 504 -2.10 -1.15 -9.13
CA CYS A 504 -3.34 -0.43 -9.40
C CYS A 504 -4.32 -1.29 -10.18
N ALA A 505 -3.81 -1.98 -11.23
CA ALA A 505 -4.60 -2.93 -12.00
C ALA A 505 -5.12 -4.07 -11.12
N SER A 506 -4.27 -4.62 -10.25
CA SER A 506 -4.62 -5.67 -9.28
C SER A 506 -5.74 -5.23 -8.34
N GLU A 507 -5.75 -3.98 -7.90
CA GLU A 507 -6.83 -3.47 -7.04
C GLU A 507 -8.17 -3.44 -7.77
N LEU A 508 -8.21 -2.93 -9.00
CA LEU A 508 -9.44 -2.91 -9.81
C LEU A 508 -9.90 -4.32 -10.15
N MET A 509 -8.96 -5.20 -10.51
CA MET A 509 -9.26 -6.62 -10.78
C MET A 509 -9.92 -7.28 -9.58
N ARG A 510 -9.34 -7.18 -8.39
CA ARG A 510 -9.86 -7.82 -7.17
C ARG A 510 -11.19 -7.24 -6.72
N ASN A 511 -11.34 -5.92 -6.79
CA ASN A 511 -12.49 -5.24 -6.21
C ASN A 511 -13.72 -5.22 -7.14
N GLN A 512 -13.51 -5.32 -8.45
CA GLN A 512 -14.61 -5.21 -9.42
C GLN A 512 -14.54 -6.28 -10.51
N VAL A 513 -13.47 -6.34 -11.33
CA VAL A 513 -13.47 -7.08 -12.60
C VAL A 513 -13.72 -8.58 -12.39
N CYS A 514 -13.03 -9.23 -11.44
CA CYS A 514 -13.19 -10.66 -11.17
C CYS A 514 -14.66 -11.04 -10.86
N ASP A 515 -15.32 -10.31 -9.96
CA ASP A 515 -16.71 -10.59 -9.59
C ASP A 515 -17.69 -10.28 -10.73
N ARG A 516 -17.40 -9.23 -11.50
CA ARG A 516 -18.26 -8.81 -12.61
C ARG A 516 -18.18 -9.76 -13.79
N LEU A 517 -17.01 -10.28 -14.11
CA LEU A 517 -16.87 -11.35 -15.12
C LEU A 517 -17.77 -12.54 -14.79
N VAL A 518 -17.76 -13.01 -13.54
CA VAL A 518 -18.65 -14.11 -13.12
C VAL A 518 -20.12 -13.71 -13.22
N LYS A 519 -20.51 -12.53 -12.70
CA LYS A 519 -21.89 -12.05 -12.70
C LYS A 519 -22.42 -11.80 -14.10
N SER A 520 -21.56 -11.45 -15.05
CA SER A 520 -21.94 -11.21 -16.45
C SER A 520 -21.95 -12.48 -17.31
N GLY A 521 -21.65 -13.64 -16.72
CA GLY A 521 -21.77 -14.95 -17.38
C GLY A 521 -20.51 -15.39 -18.15
N ALA A 522 -19.32 -14.90 -17.79
CA ALA A 522 -18.06 -15.40 -18.36
C ALA A 522 -17.89 -16.91 -18.09
N THR A 523 -17.42 -17.66 -19.10
CA THR A 523 -17.15 -19.08 -18.95
C THR A 523 -15.87 -19.33 -18.13
N ALA A 524 -15.68 -20.54 -17.65
CA ALA A 524 -14.47 -20.90 -16.90
C ALA A 524 -13.20 -20.71 -17.74
N GLU A 525 -13.24 -21.03 -19.02
CA GLU A 525 -12.14 -20.88 -19.98
C GLU A 525 -11.81 -19.40 -20.21
N GLN A 526 -12.84 -18.54 -20.29
CA GLN A 526 -12.67 -17.09 -20.40
C GLN A 526 -12.03 -16.50 -19.14
N LEU A 527 -12.46 -16.93 -17.94
CA LEU A 527 -11.87 -16.52 -16.68
C LEU A 527 -10.41 -16.95 -16.57
N GLU A 528 -10.12 -18.22 -16.87
CA GLU A 528 -8.76 -18.75 -16.83
C GLU A 528 -7.83 -17.98 -17.78
N ALA A 529 -8.28 -17.71 -19.02
CA ALA A 529 -7.52 -16.95 -20.01
C ALA A 529 -7.28 -15.50 -19.54
N ALA A 530 -8.31 -14.83 -18.98
CA ALA A 530 -8.19 -13.48 -18.43
C ALA A 530 -7.17 -13.40 -17.30
N TYR A 531 -7.18 -14.38 -16.38
CA TYR A 531 -6.27 -14.44 -15.25
C TYR A 531 -4.84 -14.80 -15.67
N ALA A 532 -4.68 -15.75 -16.60
CA ALA A 532 -3.38 -16.06 -17.20
C ALA A 532 -2.75 -14.82 -17.85
N LYS A 533 -3.53 -14.04 -18.58
CA LYS A 533 -3.10 -12.80 -19.24
C LYS A 533 -2.62 -11.75 -18.24
N PHE A 534 -3.30 -11.62 -17.10
CA PHE A 534 -2.86 -10.73 -16.01
C PHE A 534 -1.45 -11.11 -15.55
N TRP A 535 -1.20 -12.36 -15.16
CA TRP A 535 0.09 -12.81 -14.68
C TRP A 535 1.20 -12.73 -15.74
N GLN A 536 0.90 -13.06 -16.99
CA GLN A 536 1.86 -12.97 -18.10
C GLN A 536 2.36 -11.54 -18.36
N ASN A 537 1.50 -10.53 -18.10
CA ASN A 537 1.84 -9.13 -18.30
C ASN A 537 2.36 -8.43 -17.03
N THR A 538 2.34 -9.10 -15.89
CA THR A 538 2.85 -8.54 -14.63
C THR A 538 4.37 -8.42 -14.70
N ARG A 539 4.89 -7.18 -14.65
CA ARG A 539 6.33 -6.89 -14.64
C ARG A 539 6.81 -6.52 -13.24
N ASP A 540 6.06 -5.64 -12.60
CA ASP A 540 6.35 -5.16 -11.26
C ASP A 540 5.05 -4.84 -10.52
N LEU A 541 4.81 -5.51 -9.38
CA LEU A 541 3.69 -5.23 -8.48
C LEU A 541 4.01 -4.08 -7.51
N GLY A 542 5.17 -3.46 -7.68
CA GLY A 542 5.60 -2.36 -6.83
C GLY A 542 5.67 -2.74 -5.36
N PRO A 543 5.39 -1.79 -4.47
CA PRO A 543 5.42 -2.03 -3.03
C PRO A 543 4.35 -3.00 -2.52
N GLU A 544 3.30 -3.26 -3.28
CA GLU A 544 2.20 -4.17 -2.86
C GLU A 544 2.40 -5.63 -3.30
N ARG A 545 3.63 -6.02 -3.68
CA ARG A 545 3.97 -7.40 -4.07
C ARG A 545 3.54 -8.47 -3.06
N TRP A 546 3.42 -8.11 -1.79
CA TRP A 546 2.93 -9.01 -0.73
C TRP A 546 1.44 -9.39 -0.89
N LYS A 547 0.68 -8.68 -1.75
CA LYS A 547 -0.72 -9.00 -2.05
C LYS A 547 -0.92 -9.99 -3.21
N VAL A 548 0.14 -10.63 -3.65
CA VAL A 548 0.07 -11.72 -4.65
C VAL A 548 -0.93 -12.78 -4.22
N GLN A 549 -0.91 -13.17 -2.93
CA GLN A 549 -1.87 -14.12 -2.36
C GLN A 549 -3.32 -13.65 -2.47
N ASP A 550 -3.61 -12.40 -2.13
CA ASP A 550 -4.98 -11.84 -2.21
C ASP A 550 -5.55 -11.89 -3.63
N MET A 551 -4.69 -11.67 -4.64
CA MET A 551 -5.09 -11.76 -6.05
C MET A 551 -5.37 -13.20 -6.45
N LEU A 552 -4.46 -14.12 -6.09
CA LEU A 552 -4.63 -15.54 -6.37
C LEU A 552 -5.90 -16.10 -5.71
N ASP A 553 -6.14 -15.81 -4.44
CA ASP A 553 -7.33 -16.25 -3.71
C ASP A 553 -8.61 -15.73 -4.36
N LYS A 554 -8.63 -14.48 -4.82
CA LYS A 554 -9.76 -13.89 -5.53
C LYS A 554 -10.04 -14.61 -6.85
N GLN A 555 -9.00 -14.87 -7.62
CA GLN A 555 -9.11 -15.60 -8.88
C GLN A 555 -9.59 -17.04 -8.68
N ILE A 556 -9.06 -17.74 -7.67
CA ILE A 556 -9.50 -19.09 -7.29
C ILE A 556 -10.97 -19.07 -6.89
N ALA A 557 -11.39 -18.15 -6.03
CA ALA A 557 -12.77 -18.06 -5.56
C ALA A 557 -13.76 -17.84 -6.72
N THR A 558 -13.41 -16.96 -7.65
CA THR A 558 -14.27 -16.66 -8.82
C THR A 558 -14.29 -17.80 -9.84
N LEU A 559 -13.16 -18.47 -10.08
CA LEU A 559 -13.13 -19.63 -10.97
C LEU A 559 -13.91 -20.82 -10.37
N ASN A 560 -13.79 -21.05 -9.05
CA ASN A 560 -14.56 -22.09 -8.34
C ASN A 560 -16.08 -21.83 -8.37
N ALA A 561 -16.50 -20.55 -8.43
CA ALA A 561 -17.91 -20.22 -8.56
C ALA A 561 -18.51 -20.68 -9.90
N VAL A 562 -17.71 -20.74 -10.97
CA VAL A 562 -18.12 -21.15 -12.32
C VAL A 562 -17.80 -22.63 -12.59
N ARG A 563 -16.56 -23.05 -12.32
CA ARG A 563 -16.09 -24.45 -12.49
C ARG A 563 -16.19 -25.20 -11.16
N LYS A 564 -17.38 -25.65 -10.83
CA LYS A 564 -17.68 -26.36 -9.57
C LYS A 564 -16.99 -27.73 -9.50
N ASN A 565 -16.70 -28.20 -8.29
CA ASN A 565 -16.10 -29.50 -7.99
C ASN A 565 -14.66 -29.72 -8.56
N SER A 566 -13.96 -28.64 -8.91
CA SER A 566 -12.61 -28.68 -9.45
C SER A 566 -11.62 -27.82 -8.67
N ASP A 567 -11.82 -27.68 -7.35
CA ASP A 567 -11.08 -26.75 -6.51
C ASP A 567 -9.56 -26.97 -6.58
N LEU A 568 -9.10 -28.21 -6.47
CA LEU A 568 -7.67 -28.53 -6.56
C LEU A 568 -7.11 -28.19 -7.95
N GLU A 569 -7.83 -28.53 -9.04
CA GLU A 569 -7.41 -28.22 -10.40
C GLU A 569 -7.35 -26.72 -10.64
N ASN A 570 -8.38 -25.98 -10.22
CA ASN A 570 -8.44 -24.53 -10.34
C ASN A 570 -7.29 -23.85 -9.58
N LYS A 571 -7.00 -24.29 -8.35
CA LYS A 571 -5.84 -23.82 -7.56
C LYS A 571 -4.52 -24.05 -8.27
N CYS A 572 -4.29 -25.29 -8.75
CA CYS A 572 -3.06 -25.65 -9.45
C CYS A 572 -2.89 -24.89 -10.77
N THR A 573 -3.95 -24.73 -11.54
CA THR A 573 -3.93 -24.00 -12.82
C THR A 573 -3.59 -22.53 -12.62
N LEU A 574 -4.29 -21.86 -11.70
CA LEU A 574 -4.05 -20.45 -11.44
C LEU A 574 -2.71 -20.19 -10.76
N TYR A 575 -2.29 -21.08 -9.88
CA TYR A 575 -0.96 -21.02 -9.27
C TYR A 575 0.15 -21.19 -10.32
N ARG A 576 -0.01 -22.08 -11.28
CA ARG A 576 0.93 -22.23 -12.42
C ARG A 576 1.03 -20.93 -13.22
N HIS A 577 -0.10 -20.28 -13.55
CA HIS A 577 -0.08 -19.00 -14.27
C HIS A 577 0.65 -17.91 -13.47
N MET A 578 0.40 -17.84 -12.16
CA MET A 578 1.10 -16.90 -11.28
C MET A 578 2.62 -17.15 -11.29
N LEU A 579 3.05 -18.38 -11.10
CA LEU A 579 4.47 -18.73 -11.13
C LEU A 579 5.11 -18.38 -12.48
N ALA A 580 4.45 -18.68 -13.58
CA ALA A 580 4.94 -18.34 -14.93
C ALA A 580 5.17 -16.82 -15.12
N GLY A 581 4.33 -15.99 -14.51
CA GLY A 581 4.46 -14.52 -14.58
C GLY A 581 5.45 -13.92 -13.58
N THR A 582 5.71 -14.58 -12.45
CA THR A 582 6.41 -13.95 -11.31
C THR A 582 7.77 -14.58 -10.98
N MET A 583 8.03 -15.85 -11.34
CA MET A 583 9.26 -16.54 -10.94
C MET A 583 10.54 -15.98 -11.53
N SER A 584 10.48 -15.28 -12.66
CA SER A 584 11.66 -14.61 -13.24
C SER A 584 12.04 -13.31 -12.51
N ASN A 585 11.19 -12.80 -11.62
CA ASN A 585 11.44 -11.57 -10.91
C ASN A 585 11.83 -11.84 -9.44
N PRO A 586 13.08 -11.51 -9.02
CA PRO A 586 13.57 -11.79 -7.67
C PRO A 586 12.70 -11.23 -6.55
N ASN A 587 12.03 -10.10 -6.80
CA ASN A 587 11.19 -9.43 -5.81
C ASN A 587 9.85 -10.15 -5.56
N TYR A 588 9.39 -10.97 -6.50
CA TYR A 588 8.10 -11.67 -6.42
C TYR A 588 8.20 -13.14 -6.20
N ALA A 589 9.27 -13.78 -6.67
CA ALA A 589 9.44 -15.21 -6.57
C ALA A 589 9.21 -15.73 -5.15
N THR A 590 9.76 -15.04 -4.14
CA THR A 590 9.56 -15.39 -2.71
C THR A 590 8.09 -15.36 -2.31
N TYR A 591 7.37 -14.27 -2.60
CA TYR A 591 5.94 -14.15 -2.26
C TYR A 591 5.06 -15.15 -3.01
N SER A 592 5.45 -15.48 -4.23
CA SER A 592 4.75 -16.52 -5.02
C SER A 592 4.94 -17.91 -4.42
N LEU A 593 6.10 -18.22 -3.88
CA LEU A 593 6.35 -19.47 -3.15
C LEU A 593 5.63 -19.49 -1.80
N GLU A 594 5.58 -18.38 -1.07
CA GLU A 594 4.78 -18.23 0.15
C GLU A 594 3.30 -18.47 -0.14
N SER A 595 2.79 -18.00 -1.28
CA SER A 595 1.42 -18.28 -1.72
C SER A 595 1.18 -19.77 -1.94
N GLY A 596 2.14 -20.49 -2.51
CA GLY A 596 2.07 -21.96 -2.62
C GLY A 596 2.07 -22.64 -1.25
N ASN A 597 2.89 -22.18 -0.32
CA ASN A 597 2.88 -22.68 1.07
C ASN A 597 1.51 -22.48 1.73
N THR A 598 0.88 -21.32 1.52
CA THR A 598 -0.46 -21.03 2.00
C THR A 598 -1.52 -21.95 1.39
N LEU A 599 -1.42 -22.22 0.09
CA LEU A 599 -2.32 -23.18 -0.56
C LEU A 599 -2.17 -24.59 0.02
N MET A 600 -0.94 -25.05 0.26
CA MET A 600 -0.64 -26.39 0.79
C MET A 600 -1.19 -26.63 2.20
N GLN A 601 -1.30 -25.60 3.02
CA GLN A 601 -1.84 -25.73 4.40
C GLN A 601 -3.27 -26.31 4.45
N ARG A 602 -4.02 -26.19 3.34
CA ARG A 602 -5.42 -26.61 3.22
C ARG A 602 -5.60 -27.75 2.24
N MET A 603 -4.55 -28.52 1.98
CA MET A 603 -4.55 -29.62 1.00
C MET A 603 -4.14 -30.94 1.66
N ASP A 604 -4.58 -32.04 1.07
CA ASP A 604 -4.06 -33.38 1.33
C ASP A 604 -2.65 -33.56 0.76
N ASP A 605 -2.01 -34.67 1.04
CA ASP A 605 -0.63 -34.92 0.62
C ASP A 605 -0.47 -34.97 -0.91
N ALA A 606 -1.48 -35.43 -1.66
CA ALA A 606 -1.46 -35.43 -3.12
C ALA A 606 -1.52 -33.99 -3.68
N GLY A 607 -2.35 -33.13 -3.10
CA GLY A 607 -2.44 -31.71 -3.45
C GLY A 607 -1.14 -30.97 -3.14
N LYS A 608 -0.53 -31.23 -1.97
CA LYS A 608 0.76 -30.66 -1.58
C LYS A 608 1.87 -31.04 -2.54
N ALA A 609 1.98 -32.32 -2.90
CA ALA A 609 2.97 -32.81 -3.85
C ALA A 609 2.80 -32.15 -5.23
N ARG A 610 1.55 -31.91 -5.65
CA ARG A 610 1.27 -31.23 -6.92
C ARG A 610 1.71 -29.77 -6.90
N VAL A 611 1.46 -29.03 -5.83
CA VAL A 611 1.90 -27.61 -5.67
C VAL A 611 3.43 -27.54 -5.63
N LEU A 612 4.10 -28.43 -4.89
CA LEU A 612 5.56 -28.52 -4.86
C LEU A 612 6.15 -28.84 -6.24
N GLY A 613 5.50 -29.74 -6.99
CA GLY A 613 5.86 -30.02 -8.37
C GLY A 613 5.83 -28.78 -9.26
N LEU A 614 4.77 -27.96 -9.13
CA LEU A 614 4.66 -26.67 -9.85
C LEU A 614 5.76 -25.68 -9.48
N MET A 615 6.13 -25.57 -8.20
CA MET A 615 7.24 -24.72 -7.76
C MET A 615 8.57 -25.16 -8.39
N THR A 616 8.81 -26.46 -8.40
CA THR A 616 10.05 -27.04 -8.96
C THR A 616 10.10 -26.89 -10.49
N GLU A 617 9.00 -27.11 -11.17
CA GLU A 617 8.85 -26.90 -12.62
C GLU A 617 9.10 -25.44 -13.00
N ALA A 618 8.51 -24.51 -12.24
CA ALA A 618 8.67 -23.08 -12.47
C ALA A 618 10.12 -22.61 -12.26
N LEU A 619 10.83 -23.16 -11.27
CA LEU A 619 12.26 -22.90 -11.08
C LEU A 619 13.10 -23.39 -12.26
N GLY A 620 12.76 -24.55 -12.83
CA GLY A 620 13.46 -25.11 -14.00
C GLY A 620 13.20 -24.34 -15.30
N SER A 621 11.94 -23.92 -15.53
CA SER A 621 11.50 -23.37 -16.81
C SER A 621 11.51 -21.83 -16.87
N ASN A 622 11.34 -21.13 -15.74
CA ASN A 622 11.11 -19.69 -15.69
C ASN A 622 12.18 -18.92 -14.89
N SER A 623 13.31 -19.54 -14.54
CA SER A 623 14.34 -18.92 -13.70
C SER A 623 15.34 -18.02 -14.46
N GLY A 624 15.12 -17.72 -15.73
CA GLY A 624 16.07 -16.96 -16.56
C GLY A 624 16.42 -15.55 -16.10
N GLY A 625 15.68 -15.02 -15.10
CA GLY A 625 15.98 -13.72 -14.44
C GLY A 625 16.50 -13.86 -13.01
N LEU A 626 16.62 -15.08 -12.48
CA LEU A 626 17.08 -15.36 -11.13
C LEU A 626 18.55 -15.76 -11.12
N GLU A 627 19.41 -14.92 -10.59
CA GLU A 627 20.85 -15.15 -10.46
C GLU A 627 21.33 -14.93 -9.03
N GLY A 628 22.47 -15.51 -8.66
CA GLY A 628 23.13 -15.32 -7.37
C GLY A 628 22.19 -15.51 -6.17
N ASP A 629 22.27 -14.63 -5.20
CA ASP A 629 21.53 -14.70 -3.92
C ASP A 629 19.98 -14.77 -4.10
N ALA A 630 19.44 -14.20 -5.17
CA ALA A 630 18.01 -14.27 -5.42
C ALA A 630 17.57 -15.68 -5.80
N ARG A 631 18.34 -16.35 -6.64
CA ARG A 631 18.12 -17.75 -7.02
C ARG A 631 18.26 -18.66 -5.81
N ASP A 632 19.29 -18.44 -5.00
CA ASP A 632 19.54 -19.24 -3.80
C ASP A 632 18.42 -19.08 -2.76
N ARG A 633 17.86 -17.89 -2.58
CA ARG A 633 16.67 -17.68 -1.73
C ARG A 633 15.44 -18.45 -2.24
N VAL A 634 15.21 -18.45 -3.53
CA VAL A 634 14.10 -19.21 -4.13
C VAL A 634 14.28 -20.72 -3.93
N ILE A 635 15.46 -21.23 -4.19
CA ILE A 635 15.84 -22.63 -3.95
C ILE A 635 15.62 -23.00 -2.48
N ALA A 636 16.12 -22.16 -1.56
CA ALA A 636 15.97 -22.37 -0.12
C ALA A 636 14.49 -22.46 0.30
N ASN A 637 13.63 -21.59 -0.22
CA ASN A 637 12.20 -21.63 0.07
C ASN A 637 11.53 -22.92 -0.43
N ILE A 638 11.88 -23.41 -1.61
CA ILE A 638 11.30 -24.66 -2.13
C ILE A 638 11.82 -25.88 -1.34
N ILE A 639 13.10 -25.89 -0.97
CA ILE A 639 13.67 -26.93 -0.10
C ILE A 639 12.93 -26.97 1.24
N LEU A 640 12.75 -25.81 1.90
CA LEU A 640 12.00 -25.72 3.16
C LEU A 640 10.54 -26.18 3.00
N ALA A 641 9.90 -25.83 1.90
CA ALA A 641 8.55 -26.30 1.60
C ALA A 641 8.50 -27.82 1.43
N ALA A 642 9.48 -28.43 0.73
CA ALA A 642 9.60 -29.88 0.56
C ALA A 642 9.85 -30.58 1.89
N GLU A 643 10.74 -30.06 2.72
CA GLU A 643 11.06 -30.59 4.05
C GLU A 643 9.83 -30.55 4.98
N ASN A 644 9.16 -29.39 5.06
CA ASN A 644 7.97 -29.21 5.90
C ASN A 644 6.81 -30.14 5.49
N ASN A 645 6.70 -30.47 4.22
CA ASN A 645 5.70 -31.40 3.72
C ASN A 645 6.23 -32.85 3.60
N ARG A 646 7.47 -33.12 4.02
CA ARG A 646 8.15 -34.43 3.94
C ARG A 646 8.18 -35.03 2.54
N ASP A 647 8.27 -34.19 1.53
CA ASP A 647 8.34 -34.60 0.13
C ASP A 647 9.80 -34.76 -0.32
N ALA A 648 10.29 -35.98 -0.22
CA ALA A 648 11.64 -36.31 -0.62
C ALA A 648 11.89 -36.18 -2.13
N SER A 649 10.86 -36.34 -2.96
CA SER A 649 10.98 -36.21 -4.42
C SER A 649 11.20 -34.74 -4.81
N ALA A 650 10.42 -33.83 -4.25
CA ALA A 650 10.61 -32.41 -4.45
C ALA A 650 11.97 -31.94 -3.92
N PHE A 651 12.35 -32.36 -2.71
CA PHE A 651 13.67 -32.05 -2.14
C PHE A 651 14.81 -32.46 -3.05
N GLN A 652 14.82 -33.72 -3.57
CA GLN A 652 15.86 -34.22 -4.45
C GLN A 652 15.86 -33.49 -5.81
N SER A 653 14.68 -33.20 -6.36
CA SER A 653 14.57 -32.49 -7.63
C SER A 653 15.17 -31.09 -7.56
N VAL A 654 14.88 -30.35 -6.50
CA VAL A 654 15.43 -29.01 -6.29
C VAL A 654 16.91 -29.04 -5.94
N SER A 655 17.33 -29.99 -5.11
CA SER A 655 18.76 -30.17 -4.75
C SER A 655 19.67 -30.37 -5.94
N ARG A 656 19.18 -31.00 -7.03
CA ARG A 656 19.92 -31.18 -8.29
C ARG A 656 20.14 -29.86 -9.06
N LEU A 657 19.34 -28.85 -8.80
CA LEU A 657 19.43 -27.51 -9.42
C LEU A 657 20.46 -26.61 -8.73
N ILE A 658 20.95 -27.01 -7.55
CA ILE A 658 21.99 -26.30 -6.83
C ILE A 658 23.32 -26.58 -7.56
N ALA A 659 23.96 -25.51 -8.06
CA ALA A 659 25.31 -25.66 -8.61
C ALA A 659 26.25 -26.08 -7.49
N PRO A 660 27.16 -27.03 -7.72
CA PRO A 660 28.14 -27.37 -6.73
C PRO A 660 28.97 -26.13 -6.39
N ASP A 661 28.96 -25.77 -5.11
CA ASP A 661 29.69 -24.61 -4.62
C ASP A 661 31.19 -24.79 -4.91
N LYS A 662 31.75 -23.94 -5.75
CA LYS A 662 33.16 -23.98 -6.15
C LYS A 662 34.10 -23.46 -5.05
N ALA A 663 33.56 -22.89 -3.97
CA ALA A 663 34.31 -22.11 -3.01
C ALA A 663 34.54 -22.80 -1.65
N HIS A 664 33.85 -23.83 -1.31
CA HIS A 664 34.05 -24.54 -0.04
C HIS A 664 34.90 -25.79 -0.23
N ASP A 665 35.98 -25.82 0.56
CA ASP A 665 36.93 -26.91 0.69
C ASP A 665 36.19 -28.26 0.94
N SER A 666 35.72 -28.87 -0.14
CA SER A 666 35.02 -30.15 -0.14
C SER A 666 36.02 -31.27 0.07
N ARG A 667 36.63 -31.28 1.26
CA ARG A 667 37.38 -32.49 1.66
C ARG A 667 36.37 -33.60 1.89
N PRO A 668 36.45 -34.70 1.17
CA PRO A 668 35.68 -35.86 1.55
C PRO A 668 36.03 -36.23 2.99
N ILE A 669 35.06 -36.73 3.72
CA ILE A 669 35.28 -37.39 4.99
C ILE A 669 36.23 -38.55 4.67
N GLY A 670 37.52 -38.42 4.97
CA GLY A 670 38.64 -39.29 4.71
C GLY A 670 38.42 -40.47 3.73
N ASP A 671 39.41 -40.83 3.01
CA ASP A 671 39.35 -41.86 1.95
C ASP A 671 38.87 -43.27 2.41
N VAL A 672 38.61 -43.44 3.73
CA VAL A 672 38.13 -44.71 4.32
C VAL A 672 36.78 -44.48 4.98
N ALA A 673 35.75 -45.21 4.57
CA ALA A 673 34.46 -45.23 5.23
C ALA A 673 34.62 -45.52 6.74
N PRO A 674 34.10 -44.65 7.64
CA PRO A 674 34.29 -44.82 9.09
C PRO A 674 33.54 -46.03 9.68
N PHE A 675 32.61 -46.59 8.92
CA PHE A 675 31.79 -47.77 9.25
C PHE A 675 31.71 -48.76 8.06
N PRO A 676 31.32 -50.02 8.33
CA PRO A 676 31.08 -51.01 7.25
C PRO A 676 29.98 -50.55 6.29
N GLY A 677 30.15 -50.84 5.00
CA GLY A 677 29.23 -50.43 3.96
C GLY A 677 29.60 -49.13 3.27
N LYS A 678 28.63 -48.49 2.61
CA LYS A 678 28.84 -47.27 1.85
C LYS A 678 28.00 -46.10 2.46
N LEU A 679 28.26 -44.89 2.01
CA LEU A 679 27.40 -43.74 2.33
C LEU A 679 26.01 -43.93 1.71
N VAL A 680 24.98 -44.15 2.53
CA VAL A 680 23.61 -44.41 2.10
C VAL A 680 22.71 -43.21 2.23
N SER A 681 23.18 -42.10 2.87
CA SER A 681 22.49 -40.83 2.91
C SER A 681 22.57 -40.03 1.59
N GLU A 682 23.52 -40.34 0.72
CA GLU A 682 23.64 -39.71 -0.60
C GLU A 682 22.39 -39.95 -1.44
N GLY A 683 21.83 -38.84 -2.00
CA GLY A 683 20.56 -38.88 -2.74
C GLY A 683 19.32 -39.00 -1.83
N GLY A 684 19.48 -38.91 -0.53
CA GLY A 684 18.40 -38.82 0.46
C GLY A 684 17.74 -37.46 0.53
N ALA A 685 16.85 -37.29 1.50
CA ALA A 685 16.20 -36.01 1.84
C ALA A 685 16.38 -35.70 3.31
N LEU A 686 16.39 -34.41 3.65
CA LEU A 686 16.58 -33.88 5.00
C LEU A 686 15.25 -33.27 5.50
N PHE A 687 14.95 -33.49 6.78
CA PHE A 687 13.79 -32.91 7.43
C PHE A 687 14.19 -32.44 8.83
N ALA A 688 13.48 -31.45 9.37
CA ALA A 688 13.74 -30.93 10.70
C ALA A 688 12.43 -30.64 11.46
N SER A 689 12.52 -30.51 12.76
CA SER A 689 11.38 -30.12 13.62
C SER A 689 10.88 -28.70 13.29
N SER A 690 11.78 -27.83 12.94
CA SER A 690 11.56 -26.45 12.47
C SER A 690 12.81 -25.91 11.81
N THR A 691 12.74 -24.66 11.34
CA THR A 691 13.89 -23.94 10.77
C THR A 691 14.05 -22.59 11.45
N SER A 692 15.28 -22.11 11.56
CA SER A 692 15.58 -20.78 12.09
C SER A 692 16.00 -19.80 11.01
N GLN A 693 16.02 -18.50 11.33
CA GLN A 693 16.58 -17.47 10.45
C GLN A 693 18.07 -17.65 10.11
N TRP A 694 18.78 -18.50 10.87
CA TRP A 694 20.22 -18.78 10.69
C TRP A 694 20.47 -20.03 9.85
N ASP A 695 19.42 -20.70 9.42
CA ASP A 695 19.51 -21.88 8.59
C ASP A 695 19.99 -21.55 7.17
N LYS A 696 20.64 -22.51 6.50
CA LYS A 696 21.13 -22.37 5.11
C LYS A 696 20.56 -23.45 4.21
N PRO A 697 19.27 -23.40 3.88
CA PRO A 697 18.59 -24.46 3.15
C PRO A 697 19.23 -24.83 1.81
N ALA A 698 19.83 -23.87 1.10
CA ALA A 698 20.53 -24.11 -0.16
C ALA A 698 21.73 -25.08 0.01
N THR A 699 22.21 -25.28 1.25
CA THR A 699 23.32 -26.21 1.55
C THR A 699 22.87 -27.53 2.15
N HIS A 700 21.56 -27.78 2.32
CA HIS A 700 21.05 -28.99 2.98
C HIS A 700 21.42 -30.28 2.28
N ALA A 701 21.52 -30.29 0.94
CA ALA A 701 22.00 -31.45 0.21
C ALA A 701 23.44 -31.87 0.61
N ASN A 702 24.28 -30.87 0.97
CA ASN A 702 25.65 -31.13 1.43
C ASN A 702 25.67 -31.78 2.82
N VAL A 703 24.70 -31.50 3.68
CA VAL A 703 24.56 -32.13 5.01
C VAL A 703 24.53 -33.64 4.93
N LEU A 704 24.07 -34.21 3.78
CA LEU A 704 23.90 -35.62 3.55
C LEU A 704 25.10 -36.28 2.89
N THR A 705 26.00 -35.53 2.25
CA THR A 705 27.00 -36.07 1.33
C THR A 705 28.43 -35.59 1.58
N LYS A 706 28.62 -34.35 1.99
CA LYS A 706 29.94 -33.72 2.09
C LYS A 706 29.97 -32.62 3.12
N LEU A 707 31.15 -32.15 3.49
CA LEU A 707 31.29 -30.95 4.35
C LEU A 707 30.82 -29.69 3.62
N GLY A 708 30.46 -28.66 4.36
CA GLY A 708 29.97 -27.39 3.84
C GLY A 708 28.45 -27.31 3.77
N GLY A 709 27.72 -28.28 4.34
CA GLY A 709 26.32 -28.17 4.65
C GLY A 709 26.09 -27.39 5.95
N GLN A 710 24.88 -26.91 6.15
CA GLN A 710 24.44 -26.36 7.44
C GLN A 710 22.91 -26.49 7.55
N ILE A 711 22.47 -27.07 8.68
CA ILE A 711 21.06 -27.07 9.07
C ILE A 711 20.94 -26.57 10.52
N HIS A 712 19.96 -25.70 10.74
CA HIS A 712 19.74 -25.03 12.01
C HIS A 712 18.25 -24.97 12.34
N THR A 713 17.80 -25.75 13.36
CA THR A 713 16.39 -25.70 13.82
C THR A 713 16.09 -24.39 14.56
N GLY A 714 14.82 -24.06 14.69
CA GLY A 714 14.37 -23.11 15.69
C GLY A 714 14.57 -23.65 17.11
N ARG A 715 14.17 -22.87 18.11
CA ARG A 715 14.19 -23.32 19.51
C ARG A 715 12.93 -24.14 19.83
N ASP A 716 13.01 -25.42 19.52
CA ASP A 716 11.90 -26.36 19.66
C ASP A 716 11.92 -27.10 20.99
N LYS A 717 10.73 -27.55 21.39
CA LYS A 717 10.63 -28.59 22.41
C LYS A 717 10.96 -29.93 21.75
N GLU A 718 12.03 -30.56 22.24
CA GLU A 718 12.57 -31.80 21.65
C GLU A 718 12.98 -31.66 20.17
N PRO A 719 13.96 -30.78 19.84
CA PRO A 719 14.37 -30.54 18.47
C PRO A 719 14.94 -31.81 17.82
N TRP A 720 14.65 -32.01 16.55
CA TRP A 720 15.15 -33.15 15.78
C TRP A 720 15.50 -32.75 14.35
N ILE A 721 16.44 -33.54 13.76
CA ILE A 721 16.80 -33.51 12.35
C ILE A 721 16.77 -34.95 11.84
N ALA A 722 16.08 -35.22 10.74
CA ALA A 722 15.92 -36.53 10.16
C ALA A 722 16.39 -36.60 8.71
N VAL A 723 17.03 -37.72 8.37
CA VAL A 723 17.45 -38.10 7.02
C VAL A 723 16.52 -39.19 6.52
N LYS A 724 15.84 -38.98 5.40
CA LYS A 724 15.19 -40.05 4.65
C LYS A 724 16.17 -40.61 3.63
N LEU A 725 16.52 -41.90 3.73
CA LEU A 725 17.40 -42.57 2.78
C LEU A 725 16.68 -42.73 1.45
N PRO A 726 17.40 -42.78 0.33
CA PRO A 726 16.80 -43.03 -0.99
C PRO A 726 16.14 -44.42 -1.11
N LYS A 727 16.65 -45.40 -0.33
CA LYS A 727 16.13 -46.78 -0.21
C LYS A 727 16.30 -47.26 1.23
N HIS A 728 15.55 -48.28 1.59
CA HIS A 728 15.83 -49.00 2.85
C HIS A 728 17.29 -49.44 2.86
N ALA A 729 17.93 -49.34 4.01
CA ALA A 729 19.29 -49.80 4.22
C ALA A 729 19.45 -50.43 5.61
N THR A 730 20.37 -51.39 5.70
CA THR A 730 20.89 -51.83 6.97
C THR A 730 21.96 -50.85 7.43
N VAL A 731 21.66 -50.05 8.45
CA VAL A 731 22.51 -48.96 8.91
C VAL A 731 23.60 -49.49 9.85
N SER A 732 24.87 -49.28 9.50
CA SER A 732 26.03 -49.68 10.31
C SER A 732 26.54 -48.58 11.26
N GLY A 733 26.33 -47.32 10.90
CA GLY A 733 26.72 -46.20 11.74
C GLY A 733 26.38 -44.85 11.15
N VAL A 734 26.49 -43.81 11.96
CA VAL A 734 26.21 -42.43 11.59
C VAL A 734 27.35 -41.53 12.05
N VAL A 735 27.80 -40.65 11.18
CA VAL A 735 28.73 -39.55 11.51
C VAL A 735 27.93 -38.26 11.56
N ILE A 736 28.01 -37.53 12.65
CA ILE A 736 27.41 -36.21 12.86
C ILE A 736 28.52 -35.21 12.94
N VAL A 737 28.50 -34.16 12.14
CA VAL A 737 29.45 -33.07 12.13
C VAL A 737 28.80 -31.86 12.81
N PRO A 738 29.21 -31.49 14.04
CA PRO A 738 28.77 -30.27 14.69
C PRO A 738 29.13 -29.04 13.88
N HIS A 739 28.39 -27.95 14.08
CA HIS A 739 28.71 -26.68 13.43
C HIS A 739 30.16 -26.25 13.71
N SER A 740 30.81 -25.69 12.69
CA SER A 740 32.25 -25.33 12.71
C SER A 740 32.66 -24.39 13.86
N SER A 741 31.73 -23.56 14.38
CA SER A 741 31.93 -22.77 15.58
C SER A 741 31.82 -23.64 16.83
N GLY A 742 32.90 -23.88 17.50
CA GLY A 742 32.94 -24.71 18.71
C GLY A 742 32.05 -24.20 19.86
N SER A 743 31.65 -22.94 19.84
CA SER A 743 30.76 -22.34 20.85
C SER A 743 29.33 -22.93 20.83
N ASN A 744 28.94 -23.59 19.74
CA ASN A 744 27.61 -24.15 19.53
C ASN A 744 27.51 -25.66 19.75
N TRP A 745 28.60 -26.33 20.15
CA TRP A 745 28.60 -27.78 20.30
C TRP A 745 27.71 -28.29 21.44
N ASN A 746 27.46 -27.46 22.46
CA ASN A 746 26.52 -27.75 23.54
C ASN A 746 25.08 -28.03 23.06
N ARG A 747 24.75 -27.59 21.86
CA ARG A 747 23.44 -27.89 21.20
C ARG A 747 23.28 -29.36 20.84
N LEU A 748 24.36 -30.14 20.85
CA LEU A 748 24.36 -31.58 20.58
C LEU A 748 24.61 -32.42 21.84
N ASN A 749 24.56 -31.83 23.04
CA ASN A 749 24.65 -32.58 24.30
C ASN A 749 23.49 -33.56 24.46
N ASP A 750 23.72 -34.73 25.01
CA ASP A 750 22.69 -35.74 25.28
C ASP A 750 21.82 -36.08 24.04
N LEU A 751 22.49 -36.19 22.90
CA LEU A 751 21.82 -36.45 21.60
C LEU A 751 21.46 -37.92 21.51
N GLN A 752 20.23 -38.24 21.05
CA GLN A 752 19.79 -39.57 20.67
C GLN A 752 19.79 -39.73 19.15
N LEU A 753 20.22 -40.92 18.70
CA LEU A 753 20.07 -41.39 17.33
C LEU A 753 18.90 -42.39 17.27
N GLN A 754 17.94 -42.11 16.42
CA GLN A 754 16.76 -42.96 16.23
C GLN A 754 16.65 -43.37 14.77
N VAL A 755 16.11 -44.58 14.54
CA VAL A 755 15.84 -45.12 13.21
C VAL A 755 14.39 -45.52 13.07
N SER A 756 13.88 -45.50 11.82
CA SER A 756 12.50 -45.88 11.51
C SER A 756 12.45 -46.49 10.09
N GLU A 757 11.60 -47.49 9.85
CA GLU A 757 11.31 -48.00 8.52
C GLU A 757 10.25 -47.14 7.82
N THR A 758 9.34 -46.46 8.51
CA THR A 758 8.20 -45.75 7.93
C THR A 758 8.24 -44.24 8.11
N GLY A 759 9.00 -43.76 9.09
CA GLY A 759 9.03 -42.35 9.49
C GLY A 759 7.79 -41.86 10.28
N LYS A 760 6.85 -42.77 10.62
CA LYS A 760 5.67 -42.47 11.44
C LYS A 760 6.06 -42.23 12.89
N ALA A 761 5.21 -41.53 13.64
CA ALA A 761 5.51 -41.10 14.99
C ALA A 761 5.76 -42.26 15.96
N ASP A 762 5.07 -43.38 15.77
CA ASP A 762 5.13 -44.60 16.57
C ASP A 762 6.22 -45.62 16.17
N ASP A 763 6.95 -45.35 15.08
CA ASP A 763 7.93 -46.27 14.48
C ASP A 763 9.40 -45.85 14.71
N TRP A 764 9.64 -44.92 15.64
CA TRP A 764 10.98 -44.48 15.96
C TRP A 764 11.60 -45.25 17.10
N HIS A 765 12.72 -45.92 16.82
CA HIS A 765 13.46 -46.72 17.79
C HIS A 765 14.82 -46.11 18.09
N ASN A 766 15.20 -46.06 19.35
CA ASN A 766 16.53 -45.60 19.74
C ASN A 766 17.59 -46.59 19.29
N ALA A 767 18.51 -46.14 18.47
CA ALA A 767 19.59 -46.95 17.92
C ALA A 767 20.95 -46.59 18.52
N GLY A 768 21.07 -45.43 19.19
CA GLY A 768 22.31 -44.99 19.81
C GLY A 768 22.16 -43.64 20.46
N SER A 769 23.16 -43.24 21.23
CA SER A 769 23.15 -41.93 21.90
C SER A 769 24.58 -41.39 22.12
N LEU A 770 24.66 -40.05 22.21
CA LEU A 770 25.76 -39.32 22.80
C LEU A 770 25.30 -38.87 24.18
N THR A 771 25.88 -39.47 25.25
CA THR A 771 25.56 -39.04 26.61
C THR A 771 26.58 -37.99 27.09
N GLY A 772 26.08 -36.91 27.65
CA GLY A 772 26.88 -35.80 28.15
C GLY A 772 27.29 -34.75 27.10
N LYS A 773 28.40 -34.06 27.35
CA LYS A 773 28.80 -32.91 26.53
C LYS A 773 29.39 -33.32 25.17
N CYS A 774 28.98 -32.67 24.11
CA CYS A 774 29.67 -32.74 22.82
C CYS A 774 30.98 -31.96 22.87
N THR A 775 32.10 -32.65 22.75
CA THR A 775 33.46 -32.07 22.82
C THR A 775 34.29 -32.36 21.57
N LYS A 776 33.72 -33.03 20.57
CA LYS A 776 34.43 -33.48 19.37
C LYS A 776 33.90 -32.78 18.14
N ARG A 777 34.78 -32.52 17.17
CA ARG A 777 34.41 -31.99 15.83
C ARG A 777 33.60 -32.98 14.98
N GLU A 778 33.60 -34.24 15.38
CA GLU A 778 32.89 -35.31 14.69
C GLU A 778 32.39 -36.30 15.74
N ILE A 779 31.11 -36.61 15.71
CA ILE A 779 30.46 -37.62 16.56
C ILE A 779 30.23 -38.84 15.70
N ARG A 780 30.83 -39.98 16.10
CA ARG A 780 30.62 -41.26 15.45
C ARG A 780 29.77 -42.15 16.34
N ILE A 781 28.61 -42.57 15.83
CA ILE A 781 27.72 -43.52 16.50
C ILE A 781 27.77 -44.82 15.72
N ASN A 782 28.45 -45.85 16.29
CA ASN A 782 28.54 -47.19 15.71
C ASN A 782 27.34 -48.03 16.19
N LEU A 783 26.58 -48.61 15.27
CA LEU A 783 25.43 -49.45 15.59
C LEU A 783 25.77 -50.95 15.79
N GLY A 784 27.06 -51.30 15.75
CA GLY A 784 27.57 -52.62 16.13
C GLY A 784 26.96 -53.77 15.33
N ALA A 785 26.65 -54.86 16.04
CA ALA A 785 26.05 -56.06 15.41
C ALA A 785 24.52 -55.94 15.14
N GLU A 786 23.85 -54.99 15.75
CA GLU A 786 22.39 -54.85 15.67
C GLU A 786 21.92 -54.17 14.38
N GLN A 787 22.80 -53.58 13.61
CA GLN A 787 22.60 -52.92 12.31
C GLN A 787 21.14 -52.83 11.86
N PRO A 788 20.36 -51.88 12.36
CA PRO A 788 18.91 -51.82 12.15
C PRO A 788 18.61 -51.54 10.66
N LYS A 789 17.52 -52.12 10.17
CA LYS A 789 16.96 -51.76 8.87
C LYS A 789 16.17 -50.44 9.03
N ALA A 790 16.47 -49.49 8.15
CA ALA A 790 15.86 -48.18 8.22
C ALA A 790 15.63 -47.54 6.86
N LEU A 791 14.59 -46.76 6.73
CA LEU A 791 14.38 -45.77 5.68
C LEU A 791 14.64 -44.36 6.16
N TYR A 792 14.49 -44.15 7.49
CA TYR A 792 14.70 -42.87 8.13
C TYR A 792 15.68 -43.01 9.30
N VAL A 793 16.55 -42.00 9.42
CA VAL A 793 17.48 -41.86 10.53
C VAL A 793 17.34 -40.44 11.09
N ARG A 794 17.12 -40.29 12.38
CA ARG A 794 17.06 -38.93 12.99
C ARG A 794 17.95 -38.80 14.21
N ILE A 795 18.43 -37.57 14.41
CA ILE A 795 19.01 -37.11 15.66
C ILE A 795 17.98 -36.28 16.39
N ILE A 796 17.86 -36.45 17.69
CA ILE A 796 16.88 -35.76 18.54
C ILE A 796 17.45 -35.46 19.90
N ARG A 797 17.02 -34.36 20.51
CA ARG A 797 17.31 -34.06 21.92
C ARG A 797 16.01 -34.11 22.74
N PRO A 798 15.69 -35.26 23.32
CA PRO A 798 14.46 -35.41 24.08
C PRO A 798 14.48 -34.64 25.39
N GLY A 799 13.32 -34.10 25.82
CA GLY A 799 13.16 -33.46 27.13
C GLY A 799 13.75 -32.07 27.27
N VAL A 800 14.27 -31.47 26.20
CA VAL A 800 14.87 -30.12 26.24
C VAL A 800 14.22 -29.18 25.22
N GLN A 801 14.17 -27.89 25.57
CA GLN A 801 13.81 -26.83 24.62
C GLN A 801 15.10 -26.13 24.15
N GLU A 802 15.58 -26.51 23.01
CA GLU A 802 16.87 -26.03 22.47
C GLU A 802 16.87 -26.04 20.93
N VAL A 803 17.99 -25.65 20.37
CA VAL A 803 18.29 -25.62 18.92
C VAL A 803 19.19 -26.81 18.58
N LEU A 804 18.98 -27.46 17.46
CA LEU A 804 19.99 -28.34 16.84
C LEU A 804 20.68 -27.60 15.69
N HIS A 805 22.01 -27.77 15.62
CA HIS A 805 22.84 -27.12 14.62
C HIS A 805 23.97 -28.06 14.19
N VAL A 806 23.93 -28.54 12.95
CA VAL A 806 24.93 -29.45 12.40
C VAL A 806 25.32 -29.05 10.98
N ASP A 807 26.56 -29.37 10.62
CA ASP A 807 27.12 -29.17 9.28
C ASP A 807 27.10 -30.47 8.45
N GLY A 808 26.82 -31.62 9.07
CA GLY A 808 26.74 -32.91 8.38
C GLY A 808 26.07 -34.02 9.19
N ILE A 809 25.31 -34.90 8.50
CA ILE A 809 24.77 -36.17 9.01
C ILE A 809 24.97 -37.23 7.91
N PHE A 810 25.99 -38.05 8.09
CA PHE A 810 26.38 -39.04 7.12
C PHE A 810 26.04 -40.45 7.59
N VAL A 811 25.12 -41.08 6.91
CA VAL A 811 24.63 -42.43 7.26
C VAL A 811 25.35 -43.46 6.41
N TYR A 812 25.96 -44.44 7.06
CA TYR A 812 26.68 -45.56 6.43
C TYR A 812 25.92 -46.87 6.62
N GLY A 813 25.99 -47.75 5.60
CA GLY A 813 25.32 -49.01 5.64
C GLY A 813 25.27 -49.74 4.30
N THR A 814 24.45 -50.78 4.27
CA THR A 814 24.21 -51.58 3.07
C THR A 814 22.79 -51.34 2.59
N PRO A 815 22.56 -50.77 1.36
CA PRO A 815 21.23 -50.64 0.81
C PRO A 815 20.53 -51.99 0.72
N ALA A 816 19.21 -52.00 0.98
CA ALA A 816 18.41 -53.17 0.66
C ALA A 816 18.41 -53.42 -0.85
N ALA A 817 18.43 -54.69 -1.22
CA ALA A 817 18.46 -55.14 -2.59
C ALA A 817 17.26 -54.63 -3.42
#